data_e847c1d173a5021219c2fc9920d7f1d4
#
_entry.id   e847c1d173a5021219c2fc9920d7f1d4
#
_cell.length_a   1.000
_cell.length_b   1.000
_cell.length_c   1.000
_cell.angle_alpha   90.00
_cell.angle_beta   90.00
_cell.angle_gamma   90.00
#
_symmetry.space_group_name_H-M   'P 1'
#
loop_
_entity.id
_entity.type
_entity.pdbx_description
1 polymer ?
#
loop_
_entity_poly.entity_id
_entity_poly.type
_entity_poly.pdbx_seq_one_letter_code
_entity_poly.pdbx_strand_id
1 'polypeptide(L)'
;MKNKRYFGILVIVTTMLSTMVLLSCSHDDFSNNQEAAEQAANQQYAAAFVKAFGQVAPTVDWGFSSHPANARNLTRGVSTYASCRGSLQPTISFPTDCDDSNFLDAVPAGVNKLPTWGAGPGSYYIDAETQSVSTWSGASKIYVTGNVDLSDGDTDTTSPKFAPDYRSEIYVLEGASLKIGEASAFLFNVDAIYIAEGATFETTSFLKANSNTKIYNHGTFKAGTFEVNTSSFLYNVGTVEAGSINAESNASRVVNDGTITSSAVVVNAGAVQNNAEWTVTGTTEINSNNSGWVNNGHWTTYNYAYIGGSENVINNCFLEVQNDFAMNISSEQGAFKIDGGAGVLTKYFDGGRTLSGAIAGPFVITMGSEAVFVVEETAILESSRGDETGFGIFGPTTGAYAVFQAKNIVRDPYLESISSHGAVTYSGNLYVSAETHFAQGDDGGGNPIIYEKNGFSIANNIYAEGFNSGKPNITISQTPCNPGFIGATSTPLYRVIAEDLSASEAGDFDFNDVVFDIVKAEGGITTLRLICAGGVLPLKVMGIEVHGLFGETTPNDKGEFKMYNTGAGPTVEPVDFDVVGEYATPEQIRSIKIEVYKYGTWMELKATTGEAACKILVDDTFIPVPERKNIANEYLRFTDYVQGAFVDDFWWK
;
A
#
# COMPACT_ATOMS: atom_id res chain seq x y z
N MET A 1 -50.52 -44.55 0.45
CA MET A 1 -49.74 -45.39 -0.50
C MET A 1 -48.88 -44.49 -1.35
N LYS A 2 -47.59 -44.79 -1.46
CA LYS A 2 -46.48 -44.11 -2.15
C LYS A 2 -45.61 -43.23 -1.26
N ASN A 3 -44.68 -43.85 -0.56
CA ASN A 3 -43.42 -43.27 -0.12
C ASN A 3 -42.50 -44.43 0.35
N LYS A 4 -41.93 -45.14 -0.60
CA LYS A 4 -40.84 -46.11 -0.41
C LYS A 4 -40.11 -46.27 -1.72
N ARG A 5 -39.13 -45.39 -2.04
CA ARG A 5 -38.16 -45.62 -3.13
C ARG A 5 -37.00 -44.61 -3.13
N TYR A 6 -36.50 -44.15 -2.00
CA TYR A 6 -35.28 -43.33 -1.98
C TYR A 6 -34.23 -43.72 -0.91
N PHE A 7 -34.38 -44.90 -0.29
CA PHE A 7 -33.43 -45.35 0.73
C PHE A 7 -32.44 -46.45 0.22
N GLY A 8 -32.54 -46.82 -1.06
CA GLY A 8 -31.73 -47.92 -1.63
C GLY A 8 -30.49 -47.49 -2.40
N ILE A 9 -30.29 -46.21 -2.73
CA ILE A 9 -29.17 -45.75 -3.58
C ILE A 9 -28.00 -45.19 -2.76
N LEU A 10 -28.23 -44.76 -1.52
CA LEU A 10 -27.15 -44.18 -0.68
C LEU A 10 -26.27 -45.25 0.02
N VAL A 11 -26.70 -46.49 0.07
CA VAL A 11 -25.91 -47.56 0.71
C VAL A 11 -24.99 -48.30 -0.29
N ILE A 12 -25.21 -48.16 -1.61
CA ILE A 12 -24.39 -48.83 -2.63
C ILE A 12 -23.15 -47.98 -3.01
N VAL A 13 -23.14 -46.68 -2.79
CA VAL A 13 -21.97 -45.81 -3.10
C VAL A 13 -20.92 -45.87 -2.00
N THR A 14 -21.31 -46.14 -0.74
CA THR A 14 -20.36 -46.23 0.38
C THR A 14 -19.70 -47.59 0.51
N THR A 15 -20.24 -48.64 -0.12
CA THR A 15 -19.65 -50.00 -0.08
C THR A 15 -18.76 -50.31 -1.29
N MET A 16 -18.77 -49.50 -2.36
CA MET A 16 -17.83 -49.68 -3.48
C MET A 16 -16.49 -48.96 -3.30
N LEU A 17 -16.36 -48.06 -2.33
CA LEU A 17 -15.10 -47.35 -2.05
C LEU A 17 -14.20 -48.09 -1.03
N SER A 18 -14.70 -49.12 -0.36
CA SER A 18 -13.93 -49.90 0.63
C SER A 18 -13.45 -51.27 0.17
N THR A 19 -13.74 -51.68 -1.07
CA THR A 19 -13.35 -53.01 -1.60
C THR A 19 -12.33 -53.01 -2.74
N MET A 20 -11.71 -51.84 -3.05
CA MET A 20 -10.66 -51.75 -4.08
C MET A 20 -9.22 -51.70 -3.52
N VAL A 21 -9.01 -51.98 -2.25
CA VAL A 21 -7.65 -51.91 -1.64
C VAL A 21 -7.01 -53.27 -1.39
N LEU A 22 -7.66 -54.41 -1.70
CA LEU A 22 -7.04 -55.71 -1.51
C LEU A 22 -7.24 -56.56 -2.75
N LEU A 23 -6.32 -56.54 -3.70
CA LEU A 23 -5.92 -57.63 -4.58
C LEU A 23 -5.08 -57.10 -5.75
N SER A 24 -3.77 -57.03 -5.59
CA SER A 24 -2.82 -57.37 -6.67
C SER A 24 -1.41 -57.46 -6.09
N CYS A 25 -1.01 -58.66 -5.70
CA CYS A 25 0.41 -58.98 -5.68
C CYS A 25 0.72 -59.64 -7.02
N SER A 26 1.37 -58.95 -7.91
CA SER A 26 2.13 -59.51 -9.00
C SER A 26 3.36 -58.64 -9.29
N HIS A 27 4.45 -59.28 -9.60
CA HIS A 27 5.84 -58.92 -9.44
C HIS A 27 6.43 -58.00 -10.52
N ASP A 28 5.64 -57.05 -11.11
CA ASP A 28 6.11 -56.22 -12.22
C ASP A 28 5.77 -54.70 -12.13
N ASP A 29 5.50 -54.13 -10.94
CA ASP A 29 5.11 -52.73 -10.82
C ASP A 29 5.78 -51.97 -9.64
N PHE A 30 7.12 -51.95 -9.63
CA PHE A 30 7.80 -51.01 -8.71
C PHE A 30 7.52 -49.52 -9.06
N SER A 31 7.32 -49.21 -10.35
CA SER A 31 6.99 -47.85 -10.79
C SER A 31 5.55 -47.42 -10.43
N ASN A 32 4.57 -48.29 -10.57
CA ASN A 32 3.16 -47.97 -10.25
C ASN A 32 2.94 -47.79 -8.74
N ASN A 33 3.71 -48.47 -7.88
CA ASN A 33 3.63 -48.27 -6.43
C ASN A 33 4.22 -46.89 -5.99
N GLN A 34 5.21 -46.42 -6.71
CA GLN A 34 5.86 -45.16 -6.40
C GLN A 34 4.98 -43.95 -6.76
N GLU A 35 4.41 -43.96 -7.96
CA GLU A 35 3.46 -42.91 -8.40
C GLU A 35 2.20 -42.87 -7.51
N ALA A 36 1.69 -44.04 -7.11
CA ALA A 36 0.54 -44.10 -6.21
C ALA A 36 0.85 -43.57 -4.80
N ALA A 37 2.05 -43.81 -4.28
CA ALA A 37 2.48 -43.27 -2.99
C ALA A 37 2.67 -41.76 -3.04
N GLU A 38 3.29 -41.24 -4.11
CA GLU A 38 3.44 -39.78 -4.33
C GLU A 38 2.08 -39.11 -4.47
N GLN A 39 1.17 -39.68 -5.27
CA GLN A 39 -0.17 -39.13 -5.44
C GLN A 39 -0.95 -39.10 -4.12
N ALA A 40 -0.86 -40.15 -3.30
CA ALA A 40 -1.52 -40.21 -2.00
C ALA A 40 -0.95 -39.18 -1.02
N ALA A 41 0.38 -39.01 -0.99
CA ALA A 41 1.02 -38.00 -0.15
C ALA A 41 0.60 -36.55 -0.54
N ASN A 42 0.63 -36.27 -1.84
CA ASN A 42 0.21 -34.96 -2.36
C ASN A 42 -1.28 -34.66 -2.09
N GLN A 43 -2.17 -35.65 -2.23
CA GLN A 43 -3.59 -35.50 -1.90
C GLN A 43 -3.81 -35.24 -0.41
N GLN A 44 -3.09 -35.95 0.46
CA GLN A 44 -3.17 -35.79 1.90
C GLN A 44 -2.66 -34.39 2.32
N TYR A 45 -1.53 -33.97 1.76
CA TYR A 45 -0.98 -32.63 1.97
C TYR A 45 -1.96 -31.54 1.50
N ALA A 46 -2.46 -31.65 0.27
CA ALA A 46 -3.41 -30.68 -0.27
C ALA A 46 -4.70 -30.57 0.57
N ALA A 47 -5.21 -31.69 1.08
CA ALA A 47 -6.37 -31.67 1.97
C ALA A 47 -6.08 -30.99 3.31
N ALA A 48 -4.90 -31.22 3.88
CA ALA A 48 -4.45 -30.55 5.11
C ALA A 48 -4.24 -29.04 4.88
N PHE A 49 -3.64 -28.66 3.77
CA PHE A 49 -3.41 -27.28 3.37
C PHE A 49 -4.74 -26.53 3.23
N VAL A 50 -5.70 -27.08 2.48
CA VAL A 50 -7.03 -26.47 2.32
C VAL A 50 -7.77 -26.36 3.66
N LYS A 51 -7.59 -27.31 4.56
CA LYS A 51 -8.15 -27.23 5.92
C LYS A 51 -7.53 -26.10 6.74
N ALA A 52 -6.23 -25.84 6.56
CA ALA A 52 -5.52 -24.79 7.30
C ALA A 52 -5.81 -23.37 6.75
N PHE A 53 -5.83 -23.21 5.43
CA PHE A 53 -5.84 -21.89 4.78
C PHE A 53 -7.05 -21.61 3.87
N GLY A 54 -7.92 -22.58 3.66
CA GLY A 54 -9.03 -22.48 2.72
C GLY A 54 -8.68 -22.94 1.31
N GLN A 55 -9.61 -22.78 0.38
CA GLN A 55 -9.41 -23.14 -1.03
C GLN A 55 -8.40 -22.21 -1.69
N VAL A 56 -7.45 -22.80 -2.41
CA VAL A 56 -6.48 -22.03 -3.18
C VAL A 56 -7.19 -21.40 -4.39
N ALA A 57 -7.05 -20.10 -4.56
CA ALA A 57 -7.61 -19.42 -5.72
C ALA A 57 -6.87 -19.80 -7.01
N PRO A 58 -7.56 -19.95 -8.15
CA PRO A 58 -6.96 -20.42 -9.41
C PRO A 58 -5.83 -19.54 -9.95
N THR A 59 -5.74 -18.30 -9.48
CA THR A 59 -4.74 -17.31 -9.91
C THR A 59 -3.49 -17.28 -9.05
N VAL A 60 -3.48 -17.96 -7.92
CA VAL A 60 -2.32 -17.99 -7.00
C VAL A 60 -1.22 -18.84 -7.61
N ASP A 61 -0.08 -18.26 -7.84
CA ASP A 61 1.06 -18.88 -8.52
C ASP A 61 2.31 -19.02 -7.64
N TRP A 62 2.17 -18.68 -6.37
CA TRP A 62 3.19 -18.86 -5.34
C TRP A 62 4.45 -18.03 -5.55
N GLY A 63 4.29 -16.83 -6.19
CA GLY A 63 5.40 -15.91 -6.46
C GLY A 63 6.25 -16.27 -7.68
N PHE A 64 5.87 -17.27 -8.46
CA PHE A 64 6.67 -17.76 -9.60
C PHE A 64 6.24 -17.19 -10.96
N SER A 65 5.26 -16.31 -11.06
CA SER A 65 5.02 -15.55 -12.27
C SER A 65 5.96 -14.35 -12.36
N SER A 66 6.23 -13.93 -13.59
CA SER A 66 7.01 -12.73 -13.85
C SER A 66 6.19 -11.46 -13.53
N HIS A 67 5.90 -11.24 -12.26
CA HIS A 67 5.52 -9.90 -11.84
C HIS A 67 6.81 -9.09 -11.66
N PRO A 68 6.88 -7.89 -12.23
CA PRO A 68 8.01 -7.02 -11.94
C PRO A 68 8.09 -6.87 -10.42
N ALA A 69 9.29 -7.00 -9.87
CA ALA A 69 9.58 -6.89 -8.44
C ALA A 69 9.16 -5.55 -7.79
N ASN A 70 8.38 -4.77 -8.48
CA ASN A 70 7.96 -3.41 -8.19
C ASN A 70 6.44 -3.23 -8.00
N ALA A 71 5.63 -4.29 -8.06
CA ALA A 71 4.22 -4.19 -7.66
C ALA A 71 4.15 -4.18 -6.13
N ARG A 72 4.29 -3.00 -5.55
CA ARG A 72 4.32 -2.80 -4.11
C ARG A 72 2.97 -2.27 -3.65
N ASN A 73 2.09 -3.14 -3.22
CA ASN A 73 0.91 -2.72 -2.46
C ASN A 73 1.27 -2.66 -0.97
N LEU A 74 1.65 -1.48 -0.52
CA LEU A 74 1.87 -1.20 0.88
C LEU A 74 0.52 -0.91 1.54
N THR A 75 -0.20 -1.93 1.93
CA THR A 75 -1.38 -1.71 2.77
C THR A 75 -0.96 -1.49 4.20
N ARG A 76 -1.07 -0.25 4.64
CA ARG A 76 -0.97 0.08 6.06
C ARG A 76 -2.24 -0.38 6.77
N GLY A 77 -2.10 -0.97 7.94
CA GLY A 77 -3.24 -1.18 8.82
C GLY A 77 -3.91 0.16 9.12
N VAL A 78 -5.20 0.27 8.84
CA VAL A 78 -5.99 1.46 9.15
C VAL A 78 -5.90 1.69 10.66
N SER A 79 -5.41 2.86 11.04
CA SER A 79 -5.46 3.28 12.44
C SER A 79 -6.91 3.58 12.78
N THR A 80 -7.53 2.74 13.58
CA THR A 80 -8.90 2.97 14.05
C THR A 80 -8.89 4.01 15.16
N TYR A 81 -9.40 5.19 14.87
CA TYR A 81 -9.68 6.19 15.88
C TYR A 81 -11.15 6.11 16.27
N ALA A 82 -11.40 5.95 17.56
CA ALA A 82 -12.75 5.96 18.12
C ALA A 82 -13.25 7.38 18.42
N SER A 83 -12.46 8.41 18.15
CA SER A 83 -12.73 9.81 18.49
C SER A 83 -12.84 10.68 17.24
N CYS A 84 -13.69 11.69 17.28
CA CYS A 84 -13.75 12.72 16.25
C CYS A 84 -12.57 13.71 16.29
N ARG A 85 -11.61 13.50 17.15
CA ARG A 85 -10.34 14.22 17.24
C ARG A 85 -9.25 13.29 16.79
N GLY A 86 -8.49 13.61 15.77
CA GLY A 86 -7.33 12.82 15.39
C GLY A 86 -6.39 12.57 16.58
N SER A 87 -5.91 11.36 16.74
CA SER A 87 -5.01 10.99 17.84
C SER A 87 -3.56 11.31 17.53
N LEU A 88 -3.21 11.47 16.27
CA LEU A 88 -1.86 11.79 15.85
C LEU A 88 -1.62 13.28 15.97
N GLN A 89 -0.37 13.65 16.22
CA GLN A 89 0.08 15.03 16.27
C GLN A 89 -0.36 15.77 14.99
N PRO A 90 -1.45 16.49 14.97
CA PRO A 90 -1.86 17.18 13.76
C PRO A 90 -0.88 18.30 13.49
N THR A 91 -0.24 18.26 12.35
CA THR A 91 0.54 19.38 11.84
C THR A 91 -0.41 20.53 11.47
N ILE A 92 -1.65 20.18 11.15
CA ILE A 92 -2.74 21.08 10.81
C ILE A 92 -3.71 21.15 12.00
N SER A 93 -3.94 22.34 12.53
CA SER A 93 -4.93 22.54 13.60
C SER A 93 -6.35 22.38 13.07
N PHE A 94 -7.20 21.73 13.84
CA PHE A 94 -8.62 21.54 13.52
C PHE A 94 -9.51 21.76 14.76
N PRO A 95 -10.84 21.92 14.59
CA PRO A 95 -11.75 22.13 15.70
C PRO A 95 -11.69 21.02 16.75
N THR A 96 -11.82 21.38 18.02
CA THR A 96 -11.75 20.46 19.16
C THR A 96 -13.06 20.34 19.91
N ASP A 97 -14.13 20.88 19.35
CA ASP A 97 -15.48 20.93 19.93
C ASP A 97 -16.35 19.71 19.58
N CYS A 98 -15.82 18.73 18.84
CA CYS A 98 -16.45 17.46 18.59
C CYS A 98 -16.00 16.43 19.63
N ASP A 99 -16.91 15.61 20.10
CA ASP A 99 -16.66 14.43 20.91
C ASP A 99 -17.58 13.26 20.48
N ASP A 100 -17.31 12.06 20.99
CA ASP A 100 -18.03 10.86 20.60
C ASP A 100 -19.51 10.90 20.97
N SER A 101 -19.91 11.73 21.93
CA SER A 101 -21.32 11.91 22.33
C SER A 101 -22.17 12.62 21.26
N ASN A 102 -21.55 13.19 20.23
CA ASN A 102 -22.27 13.78 19.10
C ASN A 102 -22.76 12.74 18.08
N PHE A 103 -22.27 11.50 18.15
CA PHE A 103 -22.70 10.43 17.25
C PHE A 103 -23.75 9.58 17.94
N LEU A 104 -24.99 9.72 17.48
CA LEU A 104 -26.16 9.14 18.15
C LEU A 104 -26.71 7.97 17.35
N ASP A 105 -27.18 6.96 18.05
CA ASP A 105 -27.89 5.79 17.52
C ASP A 105 -29.42 6.00 17.45
N ALA A 106 -29.95 6.93 18.25
CA ALA A 106 -31.38 7.19 18.33
C ALA A 106 -31.70 8.67 18.57
N VAL A 107 -32.91 9.05 18.19
CA VAL A 107 -33.46 10.37 18.48
C VAL A 107 -33.59 10.55 19.99
N PRO A 108 -33.10 11.63 20.59
CA PRO A 108 -33.25 11.91 22.01
C PRO A 108 -34.73 11.99 22.44
N ALA A 109 -35.02 11.54 23.66
CA ALA A 109 -36.39 11.53 24.17
C ALA A 109 -37.02 12.94 24.19
N GLY A 110 -38.29 13.05 23.76
CA GLY A 110 -39.05 14.30 23.74
C GLY A 110 -38.80 15.19 22.50
N VAL A 111 -37.99 14.76 21.54
CA VAL A 111 -37.83 15.46 20.26
C VAL A 111 -39.03 15.19 19.36
N ASN A 112 -39.61 16.24 18.78
CA ASN A 112 -40.76 16.16 17.88
C ASN A 112 -40.36 16.12 16.41
N LYS A 113 -41.24 15.61 15.54
CA LYS A 113 -41.08 15.70 14.10
C LYS A 113 -41.06 17.17 13.63
N LEU A 114 -40.20 17.50 12.70
CA LEU A 114 -40.16 18.84 12.09
C LEU A 114 -41.50 19.17 11.43
N PRO A 115 -42.15 20.32 11.73
CA PRO A 115 -43.39 20.71 11.09
C PRO A 115 -43.20 21.05 9.60
N THR A 116 -44.23 20.78 8.79
CA THR A 116 -44.20 20.94 7.32
C THR A 116 -43.88 22.37 6.85
N TRP A 117 -44.20 23.38 7.63
CA TRP A 117 -44.00 24.80 7.29
C TRP A 117 -42.74 25.40 7.90
N GLY A 118 -41.80 24.57 8.28
CA GLY A 118 -40.59 25.01 8.95
C GLY A 118 -40.77 25.24 10.45
N ALA A 119 -39.71 25.56 11.11
CA ALA A 119 -39.69 25.70 12.55
C ALA A 119 -38.73 26.80 13.05
N GLY A 120 -39.03 27.39 14.21
CA GLY A 120 -38.08 28.19 14.98
C GLY A 120 -36.98 27.35 15.63
N PRO A 121 -36.17 27.97 16.52
CA PRO A 121 -35.13 27.24 17.26
C PRO A 121 -35.67 26.05 18.04
N GLY A 122 -34.97 24.92 18.01
CA GLY A 122 -35.40 23.73 18.73
C GLY A 122 -34.70 22.45 18.28
N SER A 123 -35.20 21.32 18.80
CA SER A 123 -34.76 19.99 18.42
C SER A 123 -35.88 19.26 17.68
N TYR A 124 -35.57 18.78 16.50
CA TYR A 124 -36.53 18.13 15.62
C TYR A 124 -35.93 16.88 14.99
N TYR A 125 -36.79 15.88 14.70
CA TYR A 125 -36.37 14.78 13.82
C TYR A 125 -37.04 14.89 12.45
N ILE A 126 -36.40 14.31 11.46
CA ILE A 126 -36.88 14.11 10.09
C ILE A 126 -36.80 12.62 9.74
N ASP A 127 -37.68 12.18 8.87
CA ASP A 127 -37.81 10.79 8.44
C ASP A 127 -38.14 10.70 6.94
N ALA A 128 -38.35 9.49 6.42
CA ALA A 128 -38.63 9.24 5.00
C ALA A 128 -39.91 9.96 4.48
N GLU A 129 -40.77 10.46 5.33
CA GLU A 129 -41.97 11.22 4.90
C GLU A 129 -41.67 12.72 4.77
N THR A 130 -40.52 13.20 5.20
CA THR A 130 -40.14 14.61 5.17
C THR A 130 -39.87 15.04 3.71
N GLN A 131 -40.57 16.10 3.27
CA GLN A 131 -40.47 16.62 1.89
C GLN A 131 -39.55 17.86 1.76
N SER A 132 -39.35 18.56 2.86
CA SER A 132 -38.43 19.72 2.93
C SER A 132 -38.04 20.00 4.37
N VAL A 133 -36.90 20.66 4.56
CA VAL A 133 -36.36 21.11 5.83
C VAL A 133 -36.15 22.60 5.77
N SER A 134 -36.80 23.35 6.65
CA SER A 134 -36.59 24.78 6.81
C SER A 134 -36.69 25.16 8.29
N THR A 135 -35.67 25.87 8.77
CA THR A 135 -35.65 26.46 10.11
C THR A 135 -35.24 27.92 10.02
N TRP A 136 -35.69 28.75 11.00
CA TRP A 136 -35.37 30.20 11.01
C TRP A 136 -35.14 30.72 12.42
N SER A 137 -34.48 31.83 12.49
CA SER A 137 -34.32 32.65 13.72
C SER A 137 -33.57 31.98 14.87
N GLY A 138 -32.75 30.99 14.62
CA GLY A 138 -31.89 30.43 15.67
C GLY A 138 -31.40 29.02 15.44
N ALA A 139 -30.55 28.57 16.33
CA ALA A 139 -29.96 27.26 16.28
C ALA A 139 -31.03 26.15 16.44
N SER A 140 -30.97 25.18 15.54
CA SER A 140 -31.80 23.97 15.59
C SER A 140 -30.93 22.72 15.55
N LYS A 141 -31.40 21.64 16.24
CA LYS A 141 -30.81 20.31 16.12
C LYS A 141 -31.75 19.45 15.29
N ILE A 142 -31.27 18.93 14.19
CA ILE A 142 -32.06 18.13 13.26
C ILE A 142 -31.50 16.71 13.26
N TYR A 143 -32.28 15.77 13.73
CA TYR A 143 -31.98 14.36 13.80
C TYR A 143 -32.57 13.63 12.61
N VAL A 144 -31.75 13.06 11.76
CA VAL A 144 -32.17 12.28 10.59
C VAL A 144 -32.34 10.83 11.01
N THR A 145 -33.55 10.30 10.83
CA THR A 145 -33.89 8.91 11.13
C THR A 145 -34.48 8.23 9.89
N GLY A 146 -34.01 7.05 9.56
CA GLY A 146 -34.38 6.36 8.33
C GLY A 146 -33.81 7.04 7.06
N ASN A 147 -34.36 6.71 5.89
CA ASN A 147 -33.87 7.18 4.61
C ASN A 147 -34.61 8.45 4.19
N VAL A 148 -33.97 9.60 4.29
CA VAL A 148 -34.52 10.91 3.89
C VAL A 148 -33.91 11.32 2.58
N ASP A 149 -34.74 11.37 1.51
CA ASP A 149 -34.32 11.82 0.17
C ASP A 149 -35.02 13.12 -0.20
N LEU A 150 -34.28 14.22 -0.24
CA LEU A 150 -34.75 15.55 -0.61
C LEU A 150 -34.17 16.00 -1.97
N SER A 151 -33.58 15.09 -2.72
CA SER A 151 -32.84 15.44 -3.95
C SER A 151 -33.74 15.63 -5.18
N ASP A 152 -34.91 14.96 -5.23
CA ASP A 152 -35.80 15.06 -6.38
C ASP A 152 -36.36 16.49 -6.55
N GLY A 153 -36.11 17.10 -7.71
CA GLY A 153 -36.55 18.46 -8.04
C GLY A 153 -35.94 19.58 -7.20
N ASP A 154 -34.88 19.32 -6.42
CA ASP A 154 -34.13 20.33 -5.64
C ASP A 154 -33.07 21.03 -6.51
N THR A 155 -33.55 21.82 -7.48
CA THR A 155 -32.71 22.55 -8.46
C THR A 155 -32.88 24.07 -8.38
N ASP A 156 -33.89 24.58 -7.67
CA ASP A 156 -34.18 26.00 -7.51
C ASP A 156 -33.48 26.57 -6.27
N THR A 157 -32.38 27.31 -6.47
CA THR A 157 -31.60 27.93 -5.39
C THR A 157 -32.36 29.00 -4.62
N THR A 158 -33.50 29.49 -5.12
CA THR A 158 -34.37 30.42 -4.37
C THR A 158 -35.31 29.71 -3.38
N SER A 159 -35.46 28.41 -3.53
CA SER A 159 -36.35 27.58 -2.71
C SER A 159 -35.78 26.17 -2.50
N PRO A 160 -34.58 26.05 -1.87
CA PRO A 160 -33.94 24.76 -1.66
C PRO A 160 -34.78 23.90 -0.70
N LYS A 161 -34.83 22.58 -0.94
CA LYS A 161 -35.58 21.67 -0.07
C LYS A 161 -34.93 21.42 1.28
N PHE A 162 -33.62 21.62 1.39
CA PHE A 162 -32.89 21.53 2.65
C PHE A 162 -32.27 22.89 2.98
N ALA A 163 -32.97 23.68 3.77
CA ALA A 163 -32.59 25.04 4.15
C ALA A 163 -32.69 25.26 5.67
N PRO A 164 -31.89 24.56 6.47
CA PRO A 164 -31.80 24.85 7.90
C PRO A 164 -31.12 26.20 8.13
N ASP A 165 -31.40 26.83 9.29
CA ASP A 165 -30.68 28.04 9.72
C ASP A 165 -29.16 27.72 9.86
N TYR A 166 -28.29 28.67 9.50
CA TYR A 166 -26.84 28.48 9.49
C TYR A 166 -26.23 28.09 10.85
N ARG A 167 -26.96 28.22 11.94
CA ARG A 167 -26.56 27.79 13.28
C ARG A 167 -27.06 26.40 13.64
N SER A 168 -27.65 25.70 12.70
CA SER A 168 -28.22 24.39 12.96
C SER A 168 -27.13 23.31 12.94
N GLU A 169 -27.35 22.29 13.75
CA GLU A 169 -26.56 21.06 13.78
C GLU A 169 -27.40 19.90 13.19
N ILE A 170 -26.79 19.10 12.34
CA ILE A 170 -27.44 17.97 11.68
C ILE A 170 -26.82 16.68 12.22
N TYR A 171 -27.64 15.76 12.67
CA TYR A 171 -27.25 14.46 13.19
C TYR A 171 -27.84 13.37 12.32
N VAL A 172 -27.01 12.75 11.46
CA VAL A 172 -27.41 11.56 10.68
C VAL A 172 -27.15 10.35 11.55
N LEU A 173 -28.22 9.77 12.08
CA LEU A 173 -28.18 8.72 13.10
C LEU A 173 -27.68 7.40 12.50
N GLU A 174 -27.23 6.48 13.33
CA GLU A 174 -26.80 5.15 12.91
C GLU A 174 -27.85 4.48 12.01
N GLY A 175 -27.42 3.96 10.86
CA GLY A 175 -28.27 3.31 9.85
C GLY A 175 -29.22 4.25 9.08
N ALA A 176 -29.20 5.56 9.35
CA ALA A 176 -29.99 6.54 8.61
C ALA A 176 -29.25 7.08 7.38
N SER A 177 -29.99 7.67 6.44
CA SER A 177 -29.40 8.39 5.32
C SER A 177 -30.11 9.73 5.07
N LEU A 178 -29.30 10.73 4.71
CA LEU A 178 -29.77 12.03 4.21
C LEU A 178 -29.18 12.26 2.82
N LYS A 179 -30.05 12.43 1.84
CA LYS A 179 -29.68 12.84 0.50
C LYS A 179 -30.28 14.20 0.16
N ILE A 180 -29.45 15.13 -0.31
CA ILE A 180 -29.86 16.49 -0.69
C ILE A 180 -29.55 16.75 -2.18
N GLY A 181 -30.34 17.63 -2.79
CA GLY A 181 -30.18 18.03 -4.19
C GLY A 181 -29.18 19.17 -4.39
N GLU A 182 -29.06 19.61 -5.64
CA GLU A 182 -28.09 20.60 -6.07
C GLU A 182 -28.33 21.99 -5.42
N ALA A 183 -29.58 22.44 -5.36
CA ALA A 183 -29.92 23.74 -4.78
C ALA A 183 -29.55 23.83 -3.30
N SER A 184 -29.87 22.80 -2.53
CA SER A 184 -29.54 22.69 -1.12
C SER A 184 -28.04 22.59 -0.89
N ALA A 185 -27.35 21.82 -1.70
CA ALA A 185 -25.91 21.61 -1.62
C ALA A 185 -25.10 22.88 -1.96
N PHE A 186 -25.56 23.68 -2.91
CA PHE A 186 -24.93 24.94 -3.29
C PHE A 186 -24.97 25.99 -2.17
N LEU A 187 -26.09 26.03 -1.43
CA LEU A 187 -26.29 26.96 -0.32
C LEU A 187 -26.01 26.34 1.04
N PHE A 188 -25.32 25.21 1.05
CA PHE A 188 -25.09 24.45 2.27
C PHE A 188 -24.31 25.28 3.30
N ASN A 189 -24.99 25.59 4.40
CA ASN A 189 -24.48 26.49 5.43
C ASN A 189 -25.12 26.14 6.78
N VAL A 190 -24.50 25.23 7.52
CA VAL A 190 -24.91 24.79 8.86
C VAL A 190 -23.72 24.87 9.81
N ASP A 191 -23.92 24.86 11.11
CA ASP A 191 -22.82 24.88 12.07
C ASP A 191 -22.06 23.56 12.06
N ALA A 192 -22.76 22.44 12.17
CA ALA A 192 -22.13 21.14 12.14
C ALA A 192 -23.02 20.05 11.50
N ILE A 193 -22.37 19.05 10.91
CA ILE A 193 -22.94 17.75 10.53
C ILE A 193 -22.19 16.64 11.25
N TYR A 194 -22.92 15.73 11.85
CA TYR A 194 -22.43 14.51 12.48
C TYR A 194 -23.02 13.31 11.75
N ILE A 195 -22.18 12.50 11.11
CA ILE A 195 -22.57 11.31 10.37
C ILE A 195 -22.13 10.10 11.19
N ALA A 196 -23.06 9.42 11.83
CA ALA A 196 -22.77 8.28 12.69
C ALA A 196 -22.27 7.06 11.89
N GLU A 197 -21.70 6.08 12.57
CA GLU A 197 -21.31 4.81 11.97
C GLU A 197 -22.52 4.15 11.29
N GLY A 198 -22.33 3.59 10.09
CA GLY A 198 -23.42 3.01 9.29
C GLY A 198 -24.40 4.02 8.68
N ALA A 199 -24.28 5.32 8.99
CA ALA A 199 -25.07 6.38 8.37
C ALA A 199 -24.49 6.86 7.04
N THR A 200 -25.33 7.51 6.21
CA THR A 200 -24.90 8.09 4.93
C THR A 200 -25.42 9.52 4.79
N PHE A 201 -24.51 10.44 4.45
CA PHE A 201 -24.87 11.74 3.93
C PHE A 201 -24.42 11.84 2.46
N GLU A 202 -25.35 12.17 1.57
CA GLU A 202 -25.11 12.20 0.12
C GLU A 202 -25.61 13.51 -0.50
N THR A 203 -24.83 14.03 -1.46
CA THR A 203 -25.27 15.09 -2.36
C THR A 203 -25.30 14.57 -3.79
N THR A 204 -26.24 15.07 -4.62
CA THR A 204 -26.41 14.57 -5.99
C THR A 204 -25.25 14.92 -6.92
N SER A 205 -24.60 16.10 -6.76
CA SER A 205 -23.50 16.52 -7.64
C SER A 205 -22.43 17.34 -6.94
N PHE A 206 -22.82 18.32 -6.14
CA PHE A 206 -21.91 19.32 -5.57
C PHE A 206 -22.26 19.57 -4.11
N LEU A 207 -21.27 19.86 -3.29
CA LEU A 207 -21.46 20.40 -1.94
C LEU A 207 -20.47 21.53 -1.69
N LYS A 208 -20.98 22.72 -1.39
CA LYS A 208 -20.18 23.86 -0.98
C LYS A 208 -20.36 24.12 0.50
N ALA A 209 -19.42 23.65 1.31
CA ALA A 209 -19.39 23.96 2.74
C ALA A 209 -18.88 25.39 2.95
N ASN A 210 -19.72 26.26 3.51
CA ASN A 210 -19.43 27.68 3.74
C ASN A 210 -19.62 28.07 5.22
N SER A 211 -19.14 29.26 5.57
CA SER A 211 -19.48 29.93 6.84
C SER A 211 -19.18 29.10 8.09
N ASN A 212 -18.02 28.49 8.13
CA ASN A 212 -17.52 27.66 9.23
C ASN A 212 -18.27 26.34 9.43
N THR A 213 -18.91 25.81 8.39
CA THR A 213 -19.54 24.47 8.46
C THR A 213 -18.51 23.40 8.82
N LYS A 214 -18.82 22.60 9.81
CA LYS A 214 -18.00 21.47 10.26
C LYS A 214 -18.68 20.16 9.88
N ILE A 215 -17.97 19.27 9.22
CA ILE A 215 -18.48 17.94 8.88
C ILE A 215 -17.61 16.90 9.61
N TYR A 216 -18.24 16.11 10.46
CA TYR A 216 -17.62 15.02 11.19
C TYR A 216 -18.21 13.71 10.68
N ASN A 217 -17.40 12.90 10.03
CA ASN A 217 -17.86 11.68 9.37
C ASN A 217 -17.26 10.42 10.03
N HIS A 218 -18.12 9.63 10.68
CA HIS A 218 -17.82 8.26 11.11
C HIS A 218 -18.51 7.22 10.20
N GLY A 219 -19.47 7.64 9.38
CA GLY A 219 -20.19 6.81 8.43
C GLY A 219 -19.68 6.94 7.00
N THR A 220 -20.61 7.24 6.08
CA THR A 220 -20.31 7.45 4.66
C THR A 220 -20.74 8.84 4.21
N PHE A 221 -19.81 9.61 3.66
CA PHE A 221 -20.07 10.90 3.03
C PHE A 221 -19.82 10.81 1.52
N LYS A 222 -20.83 11.20 0.71
CA LYS A 222 -20.75 11.16 -0.76
C LYS A 222 -21.05 12.51 -1.38
N ALA A 223 -20.17 12.94 -2.31
CA ALA A 223 -20.36 14.17 -3.07
C ALA A 223 -19.74 14.06 -4.47
N GLY A 224 -20.31 14.70 -5.48
CA GLY A 224 -19.66 14.85 -6.77
C GLY A 224 -18.42 15.76 -6.65
N THR A 225 -18.61 17.01 -6.28
CA THR A 225 -17.54 17.94 -5.92
C THR A 225 -17.78 18.41 -4.49
N PHE A 226 -16.76 18.31 -3.66
CA PHE A 226 -16.81 18.85 -2.30
C PHE A 226 -15.85 20.04 -2.17
N GLU A 227 -16.42 21.24 -2.07
CA GLU A 227 -15.69 22.49 -1.89
C GLU A 227 -15.71 22.91 -0.43
N VAL A 228 -14.54 22.93 0.21
CA VAL A 228 -14.36 23.34 1.59
C VAL A 228 -13.92 24.80 1.61
N ASN A 229 -14.80 25.69 2.05
CA ASN A 229 -14.61 27.12 1.93
C ASN A 229 -14.79 27.84 3.28
N THR A 230 -14.29 29.09 3.38
CA THR A 230 -14.55 30.02 4.51
C THR A 230 -14.46 29.35 5.89
N SER A 231 -13.30 28.87 6.30
CA SER A 231 -13.07 28.20 7.59
C SER A 231 -13.92 26.93 7.83
N SER A 232 -14.48 26.36 6.78
CA SER A 232 -15.19 25.10 6.87
C SER A 232 -14.19 23.93 7.00
N PHE A 233 -14.70 22.83 7.48
CA PHE A 233 -13.86 21.74 7.93
C PHE A 233 -14.51 20.38 7.61
N LEU A 234 -13.72 19.42 7.16
CA LEU A 234 -14.08 18.00 7.13
C LEU A 234 -13.10 17.22 8.01
N TYR A 235 -13.64 16.49 8.97
CA TYR A 235 -12.91 15.45 9.70
C TYR A 235 -13.53 14.08 9.39
N ASN A 236 -12.74 13.20 8.80
CA ASN A 236 -13.19 11.88 8.36
C ASN A 236 -12.51 10.77 9.17
N VAL A 237 -13.30 9.94 9.81
CA VAL A 237 -12.91 8.65 10.41
C VAL A 237 -13.51 7.48 9.62
N GLY A 238 -14.65 7.71 8.97
CA GLY A 238 -15.37 6.74 8.15
C GLY A 238 -14.88 6.71 6.68
N THR A 239 -15.84 6.70 5.77
CA THR A 239 -15.59 6.66 4.32
C THR A 239 -16.06 7.94 3.65
N VAL A 240 -15.25 8.49 2.76
CA VAL A 240 -15.61 9.59 1.86
C VAL A 240 -15.44 9.13 0.41
N GLU A 241 -16.49 9.31 -0.39
CA GLU A 241 -16.49 9.10 -1.83
C GLU A 241 -16.81 10.43 -2.52
N ALA A 242 -15.84 11.01 -3.25
CA ALA A 242 -16.04 12.31 -3.91
C ALA A 242 -15.50 12.31 -5.35
N GLY A 243 -16.13 13.05 -6.23
CA GLY A 243 -15.56 13.34 -7.55
C GLY A 243 -14.34 14.25 -7.43
N SER A 244 -14.45 15.35 -6.68
CA SER A 244 -13.29 16.16 -6.29
C SER A 244 -13.43 16.69 -4.88
N ILE A 245 -12.27 16.98 -4.25
CA ILE A 245 -12.19 17.66 -2.96
C ILE A 245 -11.30 18.89 -3.12
N ASN A 246 -11.88 20.08 -2.85
CA ASN A 246 -11.21 21.35 -3.06
C ASN A 246 -11.10 22.11 -1.73
N ALA A 247 -9.87 22.34 -1.24
CA ALA A 247 -9.62 23.17 -0.05
C ALA A 247 -9.32 24.60 -0.47
N GLU A 248 -10.35 25.48 -0.42
CA GLU A 248 -10.35 26.75 -1.15
C GLU A 248 -9.82 27.93 -0.35
N SER A 249 -9.97 27.96 0.96
CA SER A 249 -9.60 29.14 1.77
C SER A 249 -8.54 28.82 2.82
N ASN A 250 -7.78 29.84 3.24
CA ASN A 250 -6.69 29.68 4.22
C ASN A 250 -7.09 29.01 5.54
N ALA A 251 -8.35 29.12 5.93
CA ALA A 251 -8.86 28.50 7.15
C ALA A 251 -9.60 27.19 6.90
N SER A 252 -9.81 26.78 5.64
CA SER A 252 -10.45 25.49 5.33
C SER A 252 -9.50 24.32 5.58
N ARG A 253 -10.06 23.23 6.11
CA ARG A 253 -9.28 22.04 6.51
C ARG A 253 -9.99 20.76 6.09
N VAL A 254 -9.23 19.81 5.60
CA VAL A 254 -9.66 18.42 5.43
C VAL A 254 -8.68 17.52 6.16
N VAL A 255 -9.17 16.78 7.13
CA VAL A 255 -8.38 15.81 7.90
C VAL A 255 -8.98 14.42 7.74
N ASN A 256 -8.16 13.47 7.34
CA ASN A 256 -8.56 12.10 7.10
C ASN A 256 -7.86 11.14 8.06
N ASP A 257 -8.62 10.49 8.92
CA ASP A 257 -8.23 9.37 9.78
C ASP A 257 -8.92 8.05 9.34
N GLY A 258 -9.70 8.08 8.26
CA GLY A 258 -10.42 6.95 7.68
C GLY A 258 -10.02 6.68 6.23
N THR A 259 -10.98 6.44 5.36
CA THR A 259 -10.75 6.20 3.94
C THR A 259 -11.37 7.30 3.10
N ILE A 260 -10.60 7.88 2.20
CA ILE A 260 -11.10 8.81 1.18
C ILE A 260 -10.78 8.27 -0.21
N THR A 261 -11.79 8.24 -1.08
CA THR A 261 -11.63 8.01 -2.51
C THR A 261 -12.17 9.21 -3.27
N SER A 262 -11.35 9.80 -4.15
CA SER A 262 -11.74 10.93 -4.98
C SER A 262 -11.16 10.83 -6.38
N SER A 263 -11.77 11.53 -7.37
CA SER A 263 -11.18 11.62 -8.70
C SER A 263 -10.13 12.74 -8.78
N ALA A 264 -10.25 13.76 -7.96
CA ALA A 264 -9.28 14.84 -7.88
C ALA A 264 -9.20 15.43 -6.46
N VAL A 265 -8.05 16.03 -6.16
CA VAL A 265 -7.85 16.88 -4.98
C VAL A 265 -7.18 18.16 -5.42
N VAL A 266 -7.73 19.31 -4.99
CA VAL A 266 -7.13 20.63 -5.26
C VAL A 266 -6.96 21.37 -3.94
N VAL A 267 -5.72 21.67 -3.58
CA VAL A 267 -5.40 22.47 -2.39
C VAL A 267 -5.05 23.88 -2.85
N ASN A 268 -6.04 24.76 -2.89
CA ASN A 268 -5.85 26.16 -3.35
C ASN A 268 -5.21 27.02 -2.26
N ALA A 269 -5.96 27.38 -1.22
CA ALA A 269 -5.45 28.17 -0.11
C ALA A 269 -5.64 27.45 1.24
N GLY A 270 -6.41 26.38 1.28
CA GLY A 270 -6.67 25.56 2.45
C GLY A 270 -5.53 24.60 2.78
N ALA A 271 -5.81 23.69 3.71
CA ALA A 271 -4.88 22.64 4.06
C ALA A 271 -5.55 21.27 4.13
N VAL A 272 -4.78 20.25 3.80
CA VAL A 272 -5.20 18.83 3.80
C VAL A 272 -4.21 18.01 4.61
N GLN A 273 -4.71 17.16 5.49
CA GLN A 273 -3.92 16.20 6.23
C GLN A 273 -4.51 14.80 6.08
N ASN A 274 -3.70 13.85 5.64
CA ASN A 274 -4.04 12.44 5.60
C ASN A 274 -3.27 11.67 6.67
N ASN A 275 -3.98 10.99 7.54
CA ASN A 275 -3.38 10.13 8.58
C ASN A 275 -3.64 8.63 8.29
N ALA A 276 -4.40 8.33 7.25
CA ALA A 276 -4.78 6.95 6.92
C ALA A 276 -4.73 6.70 5.40
N GLU A 277 -5.82 6.31 4.76
CA GLU A 277 -5.85 5.95 3.35
C GLU A 277 -6.54 7.03 2.51
N TRP A 278 -5.85 7.55 1.50
CA TRP A 278 -6.44 8.45 0.53
C TRP A 278 -6.08 8.05 -0.90
N THR A 279 -7.08 7.70 -1.68
CA THR A 279 -6.92 7.35 -3.09
C THR A 279 -7.51 8.43 -4.00
N VAL A 280 -6.68 8.97 -4.89
CA VAL A 280 -7.08 9.95 -5.91
C VAL A 280 -6.88 9.29 -7.28
N THR A 281 -7.97 8.99 -7.98
CA THR A 281 -7.89 8.28 -9.29
C THR A 281 -7.40 9.19 -10.44
N GLY A 282 -7.35 10.48 -10.24
CA GLY A 282 -6.82 11.48 -11.16
C GLY A 282 -5.67 12.28 -10.54
N THR A 283 -5.82 13.58 -10.45
CA THR A 283 -4.73 14.48 -10.05
C THR A 283 -4.90 15.03 -8.63
N THR A 284 -3.83 15.00 -7.87
CA THR A 284 -3.63 15.83 -6.68
C THR A 284 -2.87 17.09 -7.08
N GLU A 285 -3.47 18.26 -6.90
CA GLU A 285 -2.89 19.57 -7.22
C GLU A 285 -2.71 20.41 -5.96
N ILE A 286 -1.49 20.86 -5.71
CA ILE A 286 -1.13 21.71 -4.58
C ILE A 286 -0.70 23.07 -5.12
N ASN A 287 -1.58 24.04 -4.98
CA ASN A 287 -1.38 25.40 -5.51
C ASN A 287 -0.46 26.26 -4.62
N SER A 288 0.07 27.33 -5.19
CA SER A 288 1.07 28.20 -4.56
C SER A 288 0.58 28.93 -3.31
N ASN A 289 -0.72 29.08 -3.13
CA ASN A 289 -1.33 29.75 -1.96
C ASN A 289 -1.75 28.76 -0.86
N ASN A 290 -1.43 27.46 -0.99
CA ASN A 290 -1.83 26.45 -0.02
C ASN A 290 -1.37 26.78 1.40
N SER A 291 -2.14 26.35 2.41
CA SER A 291 -1.77 26.43 3.82
C SER A 291 -1.08 25.15 4.32
N GLY A 292 -1.03 24.11 3.49
CA GLY A 292 -0.31 22.87 3.76
C GLY A 292 -0.96 21.63 3.13
N TRP A 293 -0.10 20.68 2.82
CA TRP A 293 -0.46 19.29 2.51
C TRP A 293 0.44 18.38 3.34
N VAL A 294 -0.17 17.56 4.17
CA VAL A 294 0.56 16.67 5.08
C VAL A 294 0.04 15.26 4.91
N ASN A 295 0.93 14.34 4.55
CA ASN A 295 0.61 12.93 4.44
C ASN A 295 1.33 12.13 5.52
N ASN A 296 0.60 11.70 6.55
CA ASN A 296 1.06 10.79 7.60
C ASN A 296 0.62 9.35 7.35
N GLY A 297 -0.14 9.11 6.29
CA GLY A 297 -0.70 7.83 5.90
C GLY A 297 -0.24 7.39 4.52
N HIS A 298 -1.09 6.65 3.84
CA HIS A 298 -0.90 6.25 2.47
C HIS A 298 -1.73 7.17 1.55
N TRP A 299 -1.06 7.81 0.62
CA TRP A 299 -1.67 8.65 -0.41
C TRP A 299 -1.34 8.09 -1.78
N THR A 300 -2.35 7.61 -2.49
CA THR A 300 -2.22 7.16 -3.87
C THR A 300 -2.87 8.18 -4.80
N THR A 301 -2.18 8.58 -5.87
CA THR A 301 -2.72 9.48 -6.89
C THR A 301 -2.21 9.08 -8.27
N TYR A 302 -3.02 9.33 -9.31
CA TYR A 302 -2.54 9.08 -10.68
C TYR A 302 -1.48 10.09 -11.09
N ASN A 303 -1.73 11.38 -10.91
CA ASN A 303 -0.74 12.46 -11.05
C ASN A 303 -0.66 13.29 -9.78
N TYR A 304 0.50 13.87 -9.53
CA TYR A 304 0.72 14.82 -8.45
C TYR A 304 1.39 16.08 -9.00
N ALA A 305 0.74 17.24 -8.85
CA ALA A 305 1.24 18.51 -9.30
C ALA A 305 1.47 19.44 -8.10
N TYR A 306 2.73 19.78 -7.84
CA TYR A 306 3.10 20.76 -6.82
C TYR A 306 3.51 22.08 -7.49
N ILE A 307 2.75 23.15 -7.23
CA ILE A 307 2.90 24.44 -7.91
C ILE A 307 3.69 25.46 -7.05
N GLY A 308 4.13 25.07 -5.88
CA GLY A 308 4.91 25.91 -4.97
C GLY A 308 4.15 26.34 -3.72
N GLY A 309 4.66 27.29 -2.97
CA GLY A 309 3.96 27.93 -1.84
C GLY A 309 4.45 27.50 -0.46
N SER A 310 3.56 26.96 0.38
CA SER A 310 3.79 26.71 1.80
C SER A 310 4.97 25.80 2.10
N GLU A 311 5.70 26.09 3.17
CA GLU A 311 6.72 25.20 3.76
C GLU A 311 6.14 23.93 4.38
N ASN A 312 4.81 23.81 4.43
CA ASN A 312 4.09 22.67 5.04
C ASN A 312 3.63 21.62 4.03
N VAL A 313 4.35 21.43 2.92
CA VAL A 313 4.09 20.33 1.99
C VAL A 313 5.02 19.17 2.36
N ILE A 314 4.47 18.22 3.14
CA ILE A 314 5.26 17.23 3.86
C ILE A 314 4.67 15.83 3.66
N ASN A 315 5.50 14.91 3.19
CA ASN A 315 5.21 13.49 3.19
C ASN A 315 5.94 12.81 4.36
N ASN A 316 5.19 12.38 5.35
CA ASN A 316 5.70 11.69 6.55
C ASN A 316 5.54 10.16 6.47
N CYS A 317 4.86 9.64 5.42
CA CYS A 317 4.70 8.20 5.25
C CYS A 317 4.84 7.83 3.78
N PHE A 318 3.81 7.37 3.09
CA PHE A 318 3.95 6.89 1.73
C PHE A 318 3.10 7.69 0.74
N LEU A 319 3.75 8.22 -0.28
CA LEU A 319 3.13 8.83 -1.44
C LEU A 319 3.40 7.97 -2.67
N GLU A 320 2.35 7.41 -3.26
CA GLU A 320 2.39 6.70 -4.52
C GLU A 320 1.77 7.55 -5.62
N VAL A 321 2.56 7.88 -6.64
CA VAL A 321 2.11 8.58 -7.84
C VAL A 321 2.22 7.63 -9.03
N GLN A 322 1.09 7.17 -9.53
CA GLN A 322 1.05 6.10 -10.52
C GLN A 322 1.58 6.50 -11.91
N ASN A 323 1.62 7.80 -12.22
CA ASN A 323 2.12 8.30 -13.49
C ASN A 323 3.16 9.40 -13.30
N ASP A 324 2.78 10.64 -13.09
CA ASP A 324 3.69 11.78 -13.13
C ASP A 324 3.63 12.63 -11.85
N PHE A 325 4.78 12.80 -11.23
CA PHE A 325 4.98 13.75 -10.16
C PHE A 325 5.67 15.00 -10.72
N ALA A 326 4.92 16.07 -10.90
CA ALA A 326 5.42 17.32 -11.44
C ALA A 326 5.59 18.40 -10.33
N MET A 327 6.75 19.01 -10.30
CA MET A 327 7.02 20.22 -9.50
C MET A 327 7.03 21.44 -10.40
N ASN A 328 5.86 21.98 -10.71
CA ASN A 328 5.66 23.10 -11.61
C ASN A 328 5.58 24.42 -10.82
N ILE A 329 6.69 25.03 -10.51
CA ILE A 329 6.69 26.21 -9.64
C ILE A 329 6.54 27.49 -10.44
N SER A 330 5.53 28.28 -10.10
CA SER A 330 5.14 29.44 -10.90
C SER A 330 5.85 30.74 -10.54
N SER A 331 6.34 30.96 -9.33
CA SER A 331 6.88 32.27 -8.96
C SER A 331 7.71 32.36 -7.68
N GLU A 332 7.72 31.39 -6.79
CA GLU A 332 8.39 31.51 -5.49
C GLU A 332 9.02 30.21 -5.02
N GLN A 333 9.88 30.29 -4.01
CA GLN A 333 10.56 29.14 -3.43
C GLN A 333 9.57 28.05 -3.04
N GLY A 334 9.77 26.83 -3.54
CA GLY A 334 8.98 25.66 -3.20
C GLY A 334 9.84 24.58 -2.59
N ALA A 335 9.39 24.01 -1.46
CA ALA A 335 10.03 22.89 -0.83
C ALA A 335 9.02 21.73 -0.65
N PHE A 336 9.37 20.56 -1.18
CA PHE A 336 8.68 19.32 -0.89
C PHE A 336 9.51 18.52 0.11
N LYS A 337 8.92 18.19 1.24
CA LYS A 337 9.64 17.47 2.29
C LYS A 337 9.22 16.01 2.32
N ILE A 338 10.20 15.10 2.28
CA ILE A 338 10.05 13.68 2.56
C ILE A 338 10.71 13.44 3.92
N ASP A 339 9.93 13.18 4.95
CA ASP A 339 10.46 13.05 6.31
C ASP A 339 11.23 11.74 6.51
N GLY A 340 11.90 11.59 7.66
CA GLY A 340 12.70 10.40 7.94
C GLY A 340 11.89 9.10 7.90
N GLY A 341 12.39 8.10 7.18
CA GLY A 341 11.71 6.82 7.00
C GLY A 341 10.45 6.87 6.10
N ALA A 342 10.16 8.01 5.46
CA ALA A 342 9.07 8.15 4.51
C ALA A 342 9.49 7.76 3.08
N GLY A 343 8.50 7.43 2.24
CA GLY A 343 8.73 7.04 0.86
C GLY A 343 7.89 7.80 -0.15
N VAL A 344 8.45 7.98 -1.33
CA VAL A 344 7.75 8.42 -2.54
C VAL A 344 8.08 7.44 -3.65
N LEU A 345 7.05 6.98 -4.34
CA LEU A 345 7.16 6.16 -5.54
C LEU A 345 6.43 6.87 -6.68
N THR A 346 7.07 7.06 -7.81
CA THR A 346 6.45 7.60 -9.01
C THR A 346 7.01 6.94 -10.25
N LYS A 347 6.21 6.91 -11.32
CA LYS A 347 6.69 6.41 -12.60
C LYS A 347 7.59 7.42 -13.32
N TYR A 348 7.16 8.67 -13.37
CA TYR A 348 7.92 9.79 -13.92
C TYR A 348 8.02 10.91 -12.89
N PHE A 349 9.12 11.65 -12.95
CA PHE A 349 9.31 12.85 -12.13
C PHE A 349 9.73 14.01 -13.01
N ASP A 350 8.97 15.11 -12.99
CA ASP A 350 9.26 16.35 -13.69
C ASP A 350 9.58 17.45 -12.64
N GLY A 351 10.86 17.58 -12.34
CA GLY A 351 11.37 18.48 -11.31
C GLY A 351 11.80 19.83 -11.88
N GLY A 352 11.04 20.87 -11.63
CA GLY A 352 11.43 22.24 -11.91
C GLY A 352 10.95 22.82 -13.24
N ARG A 353 9.95 22.21 -13.89
CA ARG A 353 9.40 22.74 -15.14
C ARG A 353 8.62 24.02 -14.90
N THR A 354 9.02 25.13 -15.51
CA THR A 354 8.27 26.37 -15.45
C THR A 354 7.36 26.53 -16.66
N LEU A 355 6.06 26.68 -16.44
CA LEU A 355 5.08 26.90 -17.49
C LEU A 355 5.12 28.32 -18.10
N SER A 356 5.83 29.29 -17.51
CA SER A 356 5.74 30.70 -17.93
C SER A 356 7.02 31.50 -18.02
N GLY A 357 8.18 30.91 -17.97
CA GLY A 357 9.45 31.60 -18.24
C GLY A 357 9.90 32.68 -17.23
N ALA A 358 9.27 32.80 -16.09
CA ALA A 358 9.71 33.63 -14.97
C ALA A 358 10.06 32.70 -13.79
N ILE A 359 11.21 32.89 -13.20
CA ILE A 359 11.75 32.04 -12.16
C ILE A 359 12.11 32.86 -10.95
N ALA A 360 11.78 32.33 -9.81
CA ALA A 360 12.31 32.80 -8.57
C ALA A 360 12.56 31.61 -7.64
N GLY A 361 13.79 31.41 -7.27
CA GLY A 361 14.19 30.59 -6.15
C GLY A 361 14.48 29.11 -6.44
N PRO A 362 15.25 28.45 -5.57
CA PRO A 362 15.57 27.06 -5.70
C PRO A 362 14.33 26.19 -5.43
N PHE A 363 14.15 25.19 -6.26
CA PHE A 363 13.22 24.10 -6.03
C PHE A 363 13.92 23.05 -5.22
N VAL A 364 13.37 22.70 -4.08
CA VAL A 364 14.08 21.83 -3.15
C VAL A 364 13.19 20.64 -2.75
N ILE A 365 13.74 19.45 -2.94
CA ILE A 365 13.29 18.27 -2.21
C ILE A 365 14.22 18.08 -1.02
N THR A 366 13.67 18.12 0.19
CA THR A 366 14.42 17.78 1.40
C THR A 366 14.02 16.39 1.87
N MET A 367 15.01 15.55 2.12
CA MET A 367 14.82 14.17 2.53
C MET A 367 15.41 13.93 3.91
N GLY A 368 14.64 13.31 4.80
CA GLY A 368 15.09 12.89 6.13
C GLY A 368 15.94 11.61 6.08
N SER A 369 16.48 11.21 7.23
CA SER A 369 17.23 9.95 7.34
C SER A 369 16.38 8.75 6.92
N GLU A 370 16.95 7.86 6.10
CA GLU A 370 16.27 6.67 5.57
C GLU A 370 15.02 6.98 4.71
N ALA A 371 14.84 8.22 4.29
CA ALA A 371 13.81 8.54 3.29
C ALA A 371 14.19 7.99 1.92
N VAL A 372 13.20 7.50 1.16
CA VAL A 372 13.41 6.92 -0.17
C VAL A 372 12.49 7.58 -1.18
N PHE A 373 13.06 8.09 -2.26
CA PHE A 373 12.33 8.59 -3.42
C PHE A 373 12.71 7.77 -4.65
N VAL A 374 11.77 6.99 -5.16
CA VAL A 374 11.94 6.14 -6.34
C VAL A 374 11.19 6.72 -7.51
N VAL A 375 11.89 6.87 -8.62
CA VAL A 375 11.32 7.16 -9.94
C VAL A 375 11.58 5.95 -10.83
N GLU A 376 10.54 5.23 -11.19
CA GLU A 376 10.67 3.94 -11.88
C GLU A 376 11.25 4.06 -13.29
N GLU A 377 10.97 5.17 -13.99
CA GLU A 377 11.44 5.40 -15.35
C GLU A 377 12.38 6.61 -15.42
N THR A 378 11.85 7.80 -15.63
CA THR A 378 12.68 8.98 -15.92
C THR A 378 12.40 10.13 -14.94
N ALA A 379 13.45 10.63 -14.33
CA ALA A 379 13.46 11.88 -13.61
C ALA A 379 14.04 12.99 -14.52
N ILE A 380 13.25 14.00 -14.82
CA ILE A 380 13.70 15.21 -15.50
C ILE A 380 14.05 16.22 -14.42
N LEU A 381 15.34 16.54 -14.29
CA LEU A 381 15.79 17.54 -13.33
C LEU A 381 16.15 18.82 -14.10
N GLU A 382 15.38 19.86 -13.85
CA GLU A 382 15.61 21.13 -14.44
C GLU A 382 15.92 22.20 -13.41
N SER A 383 16.80 23.05 -13.81
CA SER A 383 16.86 24.37 -13.24
C SER A 383 16.48 25.36 -14.31
N SER A 384 15.71 26.26 -13.91
CA SER A 384 15.28 27.34 -14.75
C SER A 384 16.40 28.32 -15.08
N ARG A 385 16.19 28.99 -16.18
CA ARG A 385 16.98 30.08 -16.78
C ARG A 385 17.95 30.82 -15.86
N GLY A 386 19.25 30.68 -16.14
CA GLY A 386 20.23 31.76 -16.06
C GLY A 386 20.66 32.29 -14.71
N ASP A 387 20.01 31.94 -13.65
CA ASP A 387 20.36 32.36 -12.31
C ASP A 387 20.89 31.19 -11.47
N GLU A 388 21.69 31.49 -10.46
CA GLU A 388 22.43 30.56 -9.61
C GLU A 388 21.54 29.60 -8.79
N THR A 389 20.23 29.65 -8.99
CA THR A 389 19.22 28.92 -8.24
C THR A 389 18.66 27.76 -9.06
N GLY A 390 19.20 26.57 -8.85
CA GLY A 390 18.80 25.36 -9.53
C GLY A 390 17.85 24.46 -8.75
N PHE A 391 17.56 23.31 -9.31
CA PHE A 391 16.84 22.24 -8.61
C PHE A 391 17.77 21.57 -7.60
N GLY A 392 17.29 21.35 -6.37
CA GLY A 392 18.05 20.72 -5.31
C GLY A 392 17.38 19.50 -4.71
N ILE A 393 18.15 18.43 -4.46
CA ILE A 393 17.75 17.30 -3.65
C ILE A 393 18.72 17.20 -2.47
N PHE A 394 18.21 17.40 -1.27
CA PHE A 394 19.01 17.52 -0.06
C PHE A 394 18.66 16.37 0.91
N GLY A 395 19.64 15.51 1.14
CA GLY A 395 19.59 14.51 2.20
C GLY A 395 19.80 15.14 3.58
N PRO A 396 19.70 14.36 4.67
CA PRO A 396 19.92 14.84 6.02
C PRO A 396 21.38 15.28 6.20
N THR A 397 21.59 16.30 7.02
CA THR A 397 22.95 16.78 7.35
C THR A 397 23.71 15.84 8.26
N THR A 398 23.01 14.99 9.00
CA THR A 398 23.53 13.97 9.92
C THR A 398 22.62 12.76 9.94
N GLY A 399 23.13 11.60 10.37
CA GLY A 399 22.35 10.37 10.47
C GLY A 399 22.50 9.46 9.25
N ALA A 400 21.53 8.58 9.03
CA ALA A 400 21.52 7.65 7.91
C ALA A 400 21.27 8.36 6.58
N TYR A 401 21.70 7.75 5.49
CA TYR A 401 21.48 8.28 4.14
C TYR A 401 20.01 8.25 3.75
N ALA A 402 19.58 9.28 3.01
CA ALA A 402 18.40 9.22 2.18
C ALA A 402 18.77 8.69 0.78
N VAL A 403 17.80 8.17 0.04
CA VAL A 403 18.01 7.62 -1.31
C VAL A 403 17.08 8.30 -2.30
N PHE A 404 17.66 8.86 -3.35
CA PHE A 404 16.97 9.22 -4.58
C PHE A 404 17.37 8.23 -5.67
N GLN A 405 16.41 7.45 -6.14
CA GLN A 405 16.62 6.45 -7.19
C GLN A 405 15.78 6.80 -8.41
N ALA A 406 16.38 6.75 -9.59
CA ALA A 406 15.67 6.79 -10.86
C ALA A 406 16.32 5.81 -11.84
N LYS A 407 15.56 5.33 -12.83
CA LYS A 407 16.16 4.58 -13.93
C LYS A 407 17.01 5.52 -14.79
N ASN A 408 16.43 6.63 -15.20
CA ASN A 408 17.14 7.64 -15.96
C ASN A 408 17.00 9.01 -15.28
N ILE A 409 18.11 9.73 -15.14
CA ILE A 409 18.11 11.15 -14.74
C ILE A 409 18.55 11.96 -15.94
N VAL A 410 17.67 12.80 -16.45
CA VAL A 410 17.92 13.60 -17.67
C VAL A 410 17.61 15.07 -17.41
N ARG A 411 18.10 15.94 -18.28
CA ARG A 411 17.67 17.33 -18.39
C ARG A 411 16.55 17.44 -19.42
N ASP A 412 15.72 18.51 -19.32
CA ASP A 412 14.63 18.70 -20.28
C ASP A 412 15.21 18.91 -21.69
N PRO A 413 14.89 18.03 -22.64
CA PRO A 413 15.37 18.16 -24.01
C PRO A 413 14.81 19.39 -24.75
N TYR A 414 13.72 20.00 -24.27
CA TYR A 414 13.17 21.23 -24.86
C TYR A 414 14.00 22.48 -24.56
N LEU A 415 14.91 22.43 -23.58
CA LEU A 415 15.78 23.53 -23.21
C LEU A 415 17.20 23.46 -23.79
N GLU A 416 17.51 22.46 -24.62
CA GLU A 416 18.81 22.36 -25.32
C GLU A 416 19.17 23.63 -26.14
N SER A 417 18.19 24.48 -26.46
CA SER A 417 18.40 25.75 -27.16
C SER A 417 18.65 26.94 -26.24
N ILE A 418 18.58 26.79 -24.92
CA ILE A 418 18.76 27.89 -23.97
C ILE A 418 20.19 27.84 -23.41
N SER A 419 20.94 28.88 -23.67
CA SER A 419 22.40 29.00 -23.38
C SER A 419 22.76 29.13 -21.89
N SER A 420 21.80 28.92 -20.97
CA SER A 420 22.04 28.94 -19.53
C SER A 420 21.02 28.07 -18.80
N HIS A 421 21.42 26.86 -18.50
CA HIS A 421 20.70 25.99 -17.59
C HIS A 421 21.20 26.24 -16.17
N GLY A 422 20.35 26.29 -15.18
CA GLY A 422 20.79 26.39 -13.81
C GLY A 422 21.37 25.05 -13.31
N ALA A 423 21.98 25.08 -12.15
CA ALA A 423 22.61 23.91 -11.56
C ALA A 423 21.60 22.95 -10.91
N VAL A 424 21.86 21.65 -11.02
CA VAL A 424 21.25 20.65 -10.15
C VAL A 424 22.15 20.44 -8.95
N THR A 425 21.62 20.62 -7.74
CA THR A 425 22.38 20.53 -6.50
C THR A 425 22.00 19.28 -5.71
N TYR A 426 22.98 18.47 -5.39
CA TYR A 426 22.82 17.37 -4.43
C TYR A 426 23.62 17.71 -3.17
N SER A 427 23.05 17.53 -1.98
CA SER A 427 23.74 17.80 -0.73
C SER A 427 23.31 16.89 0.43
N GLY A 428 24.06 16.91 1.51
CA GLY A 428 23.78 16.11 2.70
C GLY A 428 24.13 14.62 2.53
N ASN A 429 23.65 13.79 3.44
CA ASN A 429 23.76 12.34 3.38
C ASN A 429 22.71 11.79 2.38
N LEU A 430 23.00 11.95 1.09
CA LEU A 430 22.13 11.56 0.00
C LEU A 430 22.85 10.52 -0.87
N TYR A 431 22.17 9.44 -1.18
CA TYR A 431 22.57 8.47 -2.17
C TYR A 431 21.72 8.65 -3.44
N VAL A 432 22.34 8.96 -4.55
CA VAL A 432 21.68 9.06 -5.86
C VAL A 432 22.01 7.82 -6.67
N SER A 433 20.99 7.08 -7.07
CA SER A 433 21.11 5.85 -7.87
C SER A 433 20.40 6.02 -9.20
N ALA A 434 21.11 5.81 -10.32
CA ALA A 434 20.52 5.82 -11.64
C ALA A 434 21.28 4.87 -12.58
N GLU A 435 20.58 4.27 -13.55
CA GLU A 435 21.20 3.53 -14.65
C GLU A 435 21.90 4.50 -15.59
N THR A 436 21.23 5.62 -15.90
CA THR A 436 21.82 6.70 -16.68
C THR A 436 21.62 8.03 -15.96
N HIS A 437 22.65 8.84 -15.96
CA HIS A 437 22.62 10.21 -15.46
C HIS A 437 23.25 11.12 -16.50
N PHE A 438 22.69 12.30 -16.76
CA PHE A 438 23.29 13.24 -17.68
C PHE A 438 24.76 13.54 -17.29
N ALA A 439 25.61 13.77 -18.29
CA ALA A 439 27.06 13.83 -18.07
C ALA A 439 27.47 14.89 -17.06
N GLN A 440 28.44 14.54 -16.21
CA GLN A 440 28.99 15.44 -15.23
C GLN A 440 29.79 16.56 -15.94
N GLY A 441 29.35 17.80 -15.72
CA GLY A 441 30.13 18.98 -16.12
C GLY A 441 30.02 19.41 -17.59
N ASP A 442 29.23 18.70 -18.40
CA ASP A 442 28.98 19.13 -19.78
C ASP A 442 27.50 18.94 -20.15
N ASP A 443 26.78 20.02 -20.03
CA ASP A 443 25.42 20.14 -20.53
C ASP A 443 25.37 20.74 -21.95
N GLY A 444 26.53 20.80 -22.64
CA GLY A 444 26.66 21.55 -23.88
C GLY A 444 26.56 23.07 -23.70
N GLY A 445 26.26 23.54 -22.51
CA GLY A 445 26.12 24.94 -22.13
C GLY A 445 27.05 25.40 -20.98
N GLY A 446 27.84 24.48 -20.41
CA GLY A 446 28.87 24.80 -19.40
C GLY A 446 28.40 24.92 -17.94
N ASN A 447 27.18 24.47 -17.59
CA ASN A 447 26.69 24.56 -16.21
C ASN A 447 26.95 23.26 -15.44
N PRO A 448 27.67 23.30 -14.32
CA PRO A 448 28.06 22.12 -13.59
C PRO A 448 26.90 21.54 -12.75
N ILE A 449 26.95 20.25 -12.51
CA ILE A 449 26.26 19.66 -11.37
C ILE A 449 26.99 20.16 -10.13
N ILE A 450 26.31 20.87 -9.26
CA ILE A 450 26.87 21.38 -8.02
C ILE A 450 26.67 20.36 -6.92
N TYR A 451 27.74 20.04 -6.25
CA TYR A 451 27.75 19.18 -5.09
C TYR A 451 28.22 20.00 -3.89
N GLU A 452 27.34 20.27 -2.98
CA GLU A 452 27.70 20.97 -1.75
C GLU A 452 28.38 20.02 -0.75
N LYS A 453 29.45 20.53 -0.13
CA LYS A 453 30.42 19.71 0.60
C LYS A 453 30.00 19.20 2.00
N ASN A 454 28.85 19.55 2.52
CA ASN A 454 28.48 19.16 3.88
C ASN A 454 27.97 17.71 3.95
N GLY A 455 28.89 16.78 4.12
CA GLY A 455 28.60 15.35 4.27
C GLY A 455 28.44 14.58 2.96
N PHE A 456 28.41 15.27 1.83
CA PHE A 456 28.26 14.67 0.52
C PHE A 456 29.60 14.51 -0.18
N SER A 457 29.92 13.31 -0.63
CA SER A 457 31.06 13.02 -1.49
C SER A 457 30.57 12.51 -2.84
N ILE A 458 30.84 13.26 -3.89
CA ILE A 458 30.47 12.94 -5.27
C ILE A 458 30.91 11.53 -5.66
N ALA A 459 32.13 11.17 -5.28
CA ALA A 459 32.73 9.90 -5.63
C ALA A 459 32.02 8.70 -5.01
N ASN A 460 31.29 8.89 -3.92
CA ASN A 460 30.72 7.81 -3.12
C ASN A 460 29.20 7.71 -3.22
N ASN A 461 28.53 8.75 -3.68
CA ASN A 461 27.09 8.93 -3.44
C ASN A 461 26.24 8.99 -4.72
N ILE A 462 26.87 9.16 -5.90
CA ILE A 462 26.18 9.02 -7.18
C ILE A 462 26.58 7.69 -7.80
N TYR A 463 25.60 6.87 -8.03
CA TYR A 463 25.75 5.65 -8.80
C TYR A 463 24.99 5.80 -10.11
N ALA A 464 25.72 5.97 -11.20
CA ALA A 464 25.26 5.76 -12.56
C ALA A 464 26.23 4.82 -13.26
N GLU A 465 25.77 4.07 -14.24
CA GLU A 465 26.63 3.19 -15.03
C GLU A 465 27.78 4.01 -15.62
N GLY A 466 29.02 3.66 -15.29
CA GLY A 466 30.21 4.42 -15.63
C GLY A 466 30.64 5.52 -14.65
N PHE A 467 29.87 5.81 -13.60
CA PHE A 467 30.11 6.95 -12.71
C PHE A 467 30.84 6.61 -11.42
N ASN A 468 30.92 5.34 -10.96
CA ASN A 468 31.51 5.05 -9.65
C ASN A 468 32.16 3.68 -9.49
N SER A 469 33.34 3.72 -8.88
CA SER A 469 34.07 2.54 -8.40
C SER A 469 33.86 2.22 -6.91
N GLY A 470 33.18 3.07 -6.14
CA GLY A 470 33.00 2.88 -4.69
C GLY A 470 31.57 3.12 -4.26
N LYS A 471 30.77 2.05 -4.16
CA LYS A 471 29.38 2.12 -3.71
C LYS A 471 29.31 2.00 -2.19
N PRO A 472 28.70 2.94 -1.45
CA PRO A 472 28.33 2.66 -0.08
C PRO A 472 27.29 1.54 -0.08
N ASN A 473 27.45 0.59 0.82
CA ASN A 473 26.45 -0.46 1.03
C ASN A 473 25.29 0.15 1.84
N ILE A 474 24.30 0.73 1.14
CA ILE A 474 23.12 1.33 1.76
C ILE A 474 21.97 0.37 1.59
N THR A 475 21.40 -0.03 2.71
CA THR A 475 20.14 -0.79 2.77
C THR A 475 19.17 -0.03 3.64
N ILE A 476 18.00 0.28 3.11
CA ILE A 476 16.88 0.84 3.84
C ILE A 476 15.78 -0.21 3.83
N SER A 477 15.38 -0.66 5.00
CA SER A 477 14.33 -1.66 5.13
C SER A 477 13.00 -1.12 4.63
N GLN A 478 12.24 -1.95 3.94
CA GLN A 478 10.87 -1.63 3.58
C GLN A 478 10.00 -1.53 4.84
N THR A 479 9.11 -0.55 4.85
CA THR A 479 8.09 -0.35 5.89
C THR A 479 6.77 0.03 5.23
N PRO A 480 5.64 0.05 5.93
CA PRO A 480 4.40 0.60 5.36
C PRO A 480 4.52 2.04 4.84
N CYS A 481 5.48 2.80 5.33
CA CYS A 481 5.73 4.19 4.92
C CYS A 481 6.88 4.35 3.92
N ASN A 482 7.61 3.29 3.59
CA ASN A 482 8.83 3.38 2.80
C ASN A 482 8.98 2.18 1.87
N PRO A 483 9.19 2.40 0.56
CA PRO A 483 9.40 1.31 -0.37
C PRO A 483 10.68 0.50 -0.11
N GLY A 484 11.55 1.02 0.76
CA GLY A 484 12.86 0.44 0.99
C GLY A 484 13.84 0.72 -0.15
N PHE A 485 15.09 0.44 0.10
CA PHE A 485 16.16 0.52 -0.89
C PHE A 485 17.26 -0.48 -0.57
N ILE A 486 17.70 -1.19 -1.59
CA ILE A 486 18.86 -2.04 -1.50
C ILE A 486 19.85 -1.52 -2.53
N GLY A 487 20.97 -0.98 -2.07
CA GLY A 487 22.03 -0.47 -2.93
C GLY A 487 22.53 -1.53 -3.90
N ALA A 488 23.07 -1.10 -5.05
CA ALA A 488 23.39 -1.91 -6.23
C ALA A 488 24.37 -3.11 -6.04
N THR A 489 24.55 -3.61 -4.85
CA THR A 489 25.28 -4.85 -4.60
C THR A 489 24.40 -6.06 -4.34
N SER A 490 23.08 -5.87 -4.26
CA SER A 490 22.17 -7.01 -4.21
C SER A 490 20.90 -6.71 -5.00
N THR A 491 20.74 -7.31 -6.16
CA THR A 491 19.41 -7.71 -6.63
C THR A 491 18.73 -8.38 -5.44
N PRO A 492 17.46 -8.05 -5.11
CA PRO A 492 16.77 -8.78 -4.07
C PRO A 492 16.98 -10.27 -4.32
N LEU A 493 17.58 -10.95 -3.35
CA LEU A 493 17.81 -12.37 -3.52
C LEU A 493 16.45 -13.04 -3.51
N TYR A 494 16.13 -13.74 -4.56
CA TYR A 494 14.99 -14.63 -4.51
C TYR A 494 15.24 -15.67 -3.42
N ARG A 495 14.27 -15.85 -2.55
CA ARG A 495 14.27 -16.87 -1.51
C ARG A 495 13.20 -17.89 -1.81
N VAL A 496 13.58 -19.17 -1.81
CA VAL A 496 12.64 -20.29 -1.88
C VAL A 496 12.45 -20.83 -0.47
N ILE A 497 11.20 -20.98 -0.07
CA ILE A 497 10.77 -21.61 1.17
C ILE A 497 9.96 -22.85 0.83
N ALA A 498 10.15 -23.95 1.55
CA ALA A 498 9.49 -25.21 1.21
C ALA A 498 9.12 -26.04 2.44
N GLU A 499 8.08 -26.87 2.27
CA GLU A 499 7.45 -27.80 3.23
C GLU A 499 7.57 -29.23 2.74
N ASP A 500 7.86 -30.20 3.59
CA ASP A 500 8.29 -31.57 3.27
C ASP A 500 7.17 -32.59 3.02
N LEU A 501 5.93 -32.15 2.79
CA LEU A 501 4.74 -33.02 2.67
C LEU A 501 4.32 -33.67 3.99
N SER A 502 4.72 -33.19 5.15
CA SER A 502 4.32 -33.75 6.44
C SER A 502 2.91 -33.29 6.85
N ALA A 503 1.90 -33.99 6.30
CA ALA A 503 0.49 -33.70 6.60
C ALA A 503 0.00 -34.20 7.96
N SER A 504 0.79 -35.00 8.69
CA SER A 504 0.42 -35.53 10.01
C SER A 504 0.40 -34.46 11.11
N GLU A 505 1.06 -33.36 10.88
CA GLU A 505 1.13 -32.20 11.76
C GLU A 505 0.38 -31.00 11.16
N ALA A 506 -0.89 -31.20 10.80
CA ALA A 506 -1.76 -30.24 10.08
C ALA A 506 -1.92 -28.83 10.70
N GLY A 507 -1.07 -28.46 11.65
CA GLY A 507 -0.93 -27.12 12.19
C GLY A 507 0.43 -26.48 11.95
N ASP A 508 1.32 -27.20 11.29
CA ASP A 508 2.74 -26.92 11.19
C ASP A 508 3.17 -26.51 9.77
N PHE A 509 2.40 -25.70 9.11
CA PHE A 509 2.82 -25.13 7.82
C PHE A 509 3.72 -23.92 8.09
N ASP A 510 4.98 -24.15 8.41
CA ASP A 510 5.96 -23.10 8.69
C ASP A 510 6.90 -22.81 7.49
N PHE A 511 6.93 -23.69 6.49
CA PHE A 511 7.73 -23.56 5.27
C PHE A 511 9.22 -23.34 5.53
N ASN A 512 9.73 -23.91 6.60
CA ASN A 512 11.13 -23.80 6.98
C ASN A 512 11.93 -25.10 6.80
N ASP A 513 11.30 -26.17 6.30
CA ASP A 513 11.94 -27.47 6.06
C ASP A 513 13.13 -27.36 5.12
N VAL A 514 13.04 -26.50 4.10
CA VAL A 514 14.20 -26.05 3.35
C VAL A 514 14.01 -24.59 2.92
N VAL A 515 14.98 -23.74 3.26
CA VAL A 515 15.01 -22.32 2.86
C VAL A 515 16.37 -22.01 2.24
N PHE A 516 16.36 -21.45 1.03
CA PHE A 516 17.59 -21.03 0.36
C PHE A 516 17.39 -19.77 -0.49
N ASP A 517 18.45 -18.99 -0.63
CA ASP A 517 18.52 -17.81 -1.48
C ASP A 517 19.18 -18.13 -2.82
N ILE A 518 18.76 -17.44 -3.88
CA ILE A 518 19.44 -17.43 -5.17
C ILE A 518 20.48 -16.31 -5.12
N VAL A 519 21.75 -16.64 -4.90
CA VAL A 519 22.82 -15.64 -4.71
C VAL A 519 23.31 -15.11 -6.05
N LYS A 520 23.45 -15.99 -7.05
CA LYS A 520 24.00 -15.65 -8.35
C LYS A 520 23.59 -16.69 -9.38
N ALA A 521 23.25 -16.26 -10.58
CA ALA A 521 22.94 -17.14 -11.70
C ALA A 521 23.64 -16.59 -12.96
N GLU A 522 24.73 -17.24 -13.36
CA GLU A 522 25.49 -16.85 -14.56
C GLU A 522 26.32 -18.01 -15.10
N GLY A 523 26.56 -18.01 -16.41
CA GLY A 523 27.45 -18.99 -17.04
C GLY A 523 26.98 -20.43 -16.98
N GLY A 524 25.67 -20.67 -16.82
CA GLY A 524 25.07 -21.99 -16.69
C GLY A 524 25.20 -22.61 -15.29
N ILE A 525 25.58 -21.84 -14.30
CA ILE A 525 25.68 -22.25 -12.88
C ILE A 525 24.89 -21.24 -12.05
N THR A 526 24.16 -21.75 -11.05
CA THR A 526 23.52 -20.94 -10.03
C THR A 526 24.09 -21.27 -8.66
N THR A 527 24.56 -20.24 -7.95
CA THR A 527 24.96 -20.34 -6.54
C THR A 527 23.75 -20.12 -5.66
N LEU A 528 23.42 -21.12 -4.85
CA LEU A 528 22.38 -21.08 -3.85
C LEU A 528 23.00 -20.92 -2.48
N ARG A 529 22.32 -20.23 -1.57
CA ARG A 529 22.71 -20.10 -0.14
C ARG A 529 21.67 -20.79 0.72
N LEU A 530 22.01 -21.91 1.31
CA LEU A 530 21.14 -22.61 2.26
C LEU A 530 21.05 -21.81 3.56
N ILE A 531 19.82 -21.45 3.93
CA ILE A 531 19.49 -20.70 5.16
C ILE A 531 18.99 -21.64 6.24
N CYS A 532 18.00 -22.50 5.94
CA CYS A 532 17.42 -23.47 6.89
C CYS A 532 17.35 -24.86 6.26
N ALA A 533 17.49 -25.87 7.12
CA ALA A 533 17.13 -27.26 6.86
C ALA A 533 16.35 -27.74 8.09
N GLY A 534 15.02 -27.49 8.07
CA GLY A 534 14.11 -27.74 9.19
C GLY A 534 13.45 -29.10 9.15
N GLY A 535 13.28 -29.69 7.96
CA GLY A 535 12.74 -31.02 7.83
C GLY A 535 13.62 -32.09 8.47
N VAL A 536 13.01 -33.04 9.19
CA VAL A 536 13.76 -34.17 9.76
C VAL A 536 13.97 -35.30 8.74
N LEU A 537 13.24 -35.29 7.62
CA LEU A 537 13.38 -36.23 6.53
C LEU A 537 14.57 -35.85 5.63
N PRO A 538 15.17 -36.82 4.92
CA PRO A 538 16.17 -36.51 3.91
C PRO A 538 15.58 -35.57 2.84
N LEU A 539 16.25 -34.47 2.59
CA LEU A 539 15.84 -33.43 1.63
C LEU A 539 16.96 -33.14 0.63
N LYS A 540 16.60 -32.95 -0.64
CA LYS A 540 17.55 -32.58 -1.69
C LYS A 540 17.11 -31.35 -2.44
N VAL A 541 18.06 -30.50 -2.74
CA VAL A 541 17.93 -29.42 -3.71
C VAL A 541 18.84 -29.73 -4.89
N MET A 542 18.27 -29.90 -6.09
CA MET A 542 19.01 -30.29 -7.31
C MET A 542 19.89 -31.50 -7.12
N GLY A 543 19.44 -32.48 -6.32
CA GLY A 543 20.16 -33.72 -6.04
C GLY A 543 21.17 -33.66 -4.88
N ILE A 544 21.43 -32.49 -4.31
CA ILE A 544 22.33 -32.27 -3.17
C ILE A 544 21.53 -32.34 -1.87
N GLU A 545 21.95 -33.22 -0.95
CA GLU A 545 21.31 -33.38 0.35
C GLU A 545 21.64 -32.21 1.26
N VAL A 546 20.59 -31.51 1.79
CA VAL A 546 20.77 -30.22 2.43
C VAL A 546 21.39 -30.28 3.84
N HIS A 547 21.10 -31.33 4.62
CA HIS A 547 21.70 -31.48 5.96
C HIS A 547 23.20 -31.73 5.88
N GLY A 548 23.64 -32.39 4.80
CA GLY A 548 25.06 -32.61 4.50
C GLY A 548 25.84 -31.32 4.32
N LEU A 549 25.20 -30.26 3.83
CA LEU A 549 25.82 -28.93 3.70
C LEU A 549 26.11 -28.32 5.07
N PHE A 550 25.31 -28.60 6.09
CA PHE A 550 25.56 -28.20 7.48
C PHE A 550 26.44 -29.21 8.26
N GLY A 551 27.01 -30.19 7.58
CA GLY A 551 27.95 -31.16 8.14
C GLY A 551 27.32 -32.46 8.70
N GLU A 552 26.03 -32.67 8.55
CA GLU A 552 25.36 -33.88 8.99
C GLU A 552 25.08 -34.80 7.78
N THR A 553 25.92 -35.79 7.58
CA THR A 553 25.85 -36.67 6.40
C THR A 553 25.09 -37.99 6.67
N THR A 554 24.69 -38.23 7.91
CA THR A 554 24.05 -39.49 8.30
C THR A 554 22.89 -39.22 9.25
N PRO A 555 21.67 -39.68 8.94
CA PRO A 555 20.55 -39.55 9.85
C PRO A 555 20.73 -40.46 11.10
N ASN A 556 19.93 -40.20 12.13
CA ASN A 556 19.89 -41.02 13.33
C ASN A 556 19.32 -42.43 13.05
N ASP A 557 19.25 -43.31 14.08
CA ASP A 557 18.74 -44.67 13.97
C ASP A 557 17.27 -44.75 13.50
N LYS A 558 16.54 -43.65 13.51
CA LYS A 558 15.17 -43.57 12.99
C LYS A 558 15.11 -43.06 11.54
N GLY A 559 16.25 -42.70 10.95
CA GLY A 559 16.32 -42.12 9.63
C GLY A 559 16.02 -40.63 9.59
N GLU A 560 16.10 -39.95 10.73
CA GLU A 560 15.81 -38.52 10.89
C GLU A 560 17.11 -37.70 11.01
N PHE A 561 17.16 -36.53 10.37
CA PHE A 561 18.20 -35.53 10.51
C PHE A 561 17.87 -34.51 11.62
N LYS A 562 18.83 -33.72 12.03
CA LYS A 562 18.60 -32.57 12.91
C LYS A 562 18.07 -31.40 12.10
N MET A 563 17.23 -30.62 12.73
CA MET A 563 16.77 -29.33 12.20
C MET A 563 17.86 -28.27 12.38
N TYR A 564 18.09 -27.44 11.36
CA TYR A 564 19.08 -26.36 11.40
C TYR A 564 18.43 -25.02 11.12
N ASN A 565 18.73 -24.01 11.95
CA ASN A 565 18.32 -22.60 11.79
C ASN A 565 16.79 -22.34 11.86
N THR A 566 16.01 -23.21 12.50
CA THR A 566 14.56 -23.10 12.64
C THR A 566 14.10 -22.70 14.06
N GLY A 567 15.04 -22.46 14.97
CA GLY A 567 14.72 -22.25 16.38
C GLY A 567 14.59 -23.56 17.17
N ALA A 568 14.49 -24.71 16.49
CA ALA A 568 14.63 -26.05 17.07
C ALA A 568 15.93 -26.67 16.52
N GLY A 569 16.90 -26.96 17.40
CA GLY A 569 18.21 -27.49 16.99
C GLY A 569 19.29 -26.43 16.85
N PRO A 570 20.44 -26.75 16.21
CA PRO A 570 21.57 -25.84 16.13
C PRO A 570 21.33 -24.65 15.20
N THR A 571 21.89 -23.49 15.59
CA THR A 571 22.03 -22.34 14.69
C THR A 571 23.44 -22.35 14.13
N VAL A 572 23.54 -22.33 12.80
CA VAL A 572 24.80 -22.35 12.04
C VAL A 572 24.79 -21.27 10.97
N GLU A 573 25.98 -20.89 10.49
CA GLU A 573 26.08 -19.93 9.39
C GLU A 573 25.49 -20.52 8.09
N PRO A 574 24.79 -19.73 7.28
CA PRO A 574 24.33 -20.14 5.95
C PRO A 574 25.48 -20.63 5.06
N VAL A 575 25.19 -21.59 4.18
CA VAL A 575 26.22 -22.23 3.34
C VAL A 575 25.90 -22.05 1.87
N ASP A 576 26.87 -21.55 1.08
CA ASP A 576 26.76 -21.44 -0.36
C ASP A 576 27.10 -22.77 -1.04
N PHE A 577 26.33 -23.11 -2.09
CA PHE A 577 26.58 -24.29 -2.92
C PHE A 577 26.13 -24.06 -4.36
N ASP A 578 26.79 -24.70 -5.32
CA ASP A 578 26.53 -24.50 -6.73
C ASP A 578 25.66 -25.61 -7.30
N VAL A 579 24.73 -25.25 -8.18
CA VAL A 579 23.89 -26.16 -8.96
C VAL A 579 24.02 -25.85 -10.45
N VAL A 580 23.92 -26.89 -11.28
CA VAL A 580 23.97 -26.73 -12.74
C VAL A 580 22.64 -26.19 -13.25
N GLY A 581 22.69 -25.14 -14.04
CA GLY A 581 21.54 -24.44 -14.59
C GLY A 581 21.62 -22.95 -14.29
N GLU A 582 20.87 -22.17 -15.03
CA GLU A 582 20.77 -20.71 -14.83
C GLU A 582 19.34 -20.38 -14.37
N TYR A 583 19.19 -20.14 -13.07
CA TYR A 583 17.90 -19.91 -12.40
C TYR A 583 17.81 -18.46 -11.94
N ALA A 584 17.72 -17.52 -12.93
CA ALA A 584 17.72 -16.08 -12.70
C ALA A 584 16.32 -15.46 -12.62
N THR A 585 15.31 -16.11 -13.22
CA THR A 585 13.93 -15.60 -13.22
C THR A 585 13.00 -16.46 -12.37
N PRO A 586 11.87 -15.92 -11.87
CA PRO A 586 10.89 -16.70 -11.12
C PRO A 586 10.48 -18.01 -11.79
N GLU A 587 10.22 -18.00 -13.09
CA GLU A 587 9.86 -19.22 -13.85
C GLU A 587 10.99 -20.24 -13.88
N GLN A 588 12.24 -19.79 -14.03
CA GLN A 588 13.41 -20.67 -13.97
C GLN A 588 13.59 -21.22 -12.56
N ILE A 589 13.42 -20.40 -11.52
CA ILE A 589 13.52 -20.80 -10.10
C ILE A 589 12.43 -21.81 -9.75
N ARG A 590 11.22 -21.70 -10.32
CA ARG A 590 10.15 -22.72 -10.17
C ARG A 590 10.63 -24.12 -10.56
N SER A 591 11.51 -24.22 -11.56
CA SER A 591 12.05 -25.49 -12.04
C SER A 591 13.17 -26.08 -11.16
N ILE A 592 13.68 -25.35 -10.16
CA ILE A 592 14.62 -25.92 -9.18
C ILE A 592 13.93 -27.08 -8.47
N LYS A 593 14.51 -28.28 -8.62
CA LYS A 593 13.96 -29.50 -8.08
C LYS A 593 14.30 -29.60 -6.59
N ILE A 594 13.26 -29.70 -5.76
CA ILE A 594 13.36 -30.01 -4.33
C ILE A 594 12.69 -31.36 -4.12
N GLU A 595 13.34 -32.29 -3.45
CA GLU A 595 12.85 -33.63 -3.23
C GLU A 595 12.95 -34.02 -1.77
N VAL A 596 11.90 -34.65 -1.23
CA VAL A 596 11.88 -35.27 0.11
C VAL A 596 11.85 -36.76 0.00
N TYR A 597 12.57 -37.47 0.86
CA TYR A 597 12.51 -38.92 0.93
C TYR A 597 11.44 -39.39 1.91
N LYS A 598 10.33 -39.90 1.38
CA LYS A 598 9.17 -40.30 2.17
C LYS A 598 8.56 -41.57 1.59
N TYR A 599 8.05 -42.44 2.45
CA TYR A 599 7.46 -43.73 2.06
C TYR A 599 8.37 -44.62 1.19
N GLY A 600 9.70 -44.52 1.38
CA GLY A 600 10.67 -45.32 0.65
C GLY A 600 11.03 -44.80 -0.75
N THR A 601 10.60 -43.57 -1.10
CA THR A 601 10.85 -42.96 -2.41
C THR A 601 11.14 -41.45 -2.30
N TRP A 602 11.80 -40.90 -3.31
CA TRP A 602 11.99 -39.44 -3.44
C TRP A 602 10.77 -38.85 -4.13
N MET A 603 10.17 -37.85 -3.49
CA MET A 603 8.99 -37.10 -3.97
C MET A 603 9.35 -35.67 -4.22
N GLU A 604 8.94 -35.12 -5.36
CA GLU A 604 9.19 -33.71 -5.70
C GLU A 604 8.19 -32.78 -5.01
N LEU A 605 8.72 -31.72 -4.39
CA LEU A 605 7.93 -30.62 -3.82
C LEU A 605 7.56 -29.63 -4.93
N LYS A 606 6.27 -29.52 -5.22
CA LYS A 606 5.76 -28.75 -6.37
C LYS A 606 5.08 -27.45 -5.93
N ALA A 607 5.04 -26.49 -6.86
CA ALA A 607 4.27 -25.26 -6.78
C ALA A 607 3.47 -25.08 -8.08
N THR A 608 2.29 -25.68 -8.13
CA THR A 608 1.38 -25.58 -9.26
C THR A 608 0.42 -24.41 -9.03
N THR A 609 0.24 -23.57 -10.04
CA THR A 609 -0.71 -22.45 -9.95
C THR A 609 -2.12 -22.95 -9.66
N GLY A 610 -2.76 -22.36 -8.65
CA GLY A 610 -4.12 -22.71 -8.22
C GLY A 610 -4.25 -23.99 -7.40
N GLU A 611 -3.13 -24.62 -7.02
CA GLU A 611 -3.10 -25.81 -6.16
C GLU A 611 -2.31 -25.53 -4.88
N ALA A 612 -2.44 -26.39 -3.86
CA ALA A 612 -1.65 -26.29 -2.64
C ALA A 612 -0.16 -26.42 -2.96
N ALA A 613 0.66 -25.48 -2.53
CA ALA A 613 2.08 -25.46 -2.79
C ALA A 613 2.89 -26.13 -1.68
N CYS A 614 3.93 -26.86 -2.07
CA CYS A 614 4.97 -27.33 -1.17
C CYS A 614 6.22 -26.44 -1.24
N LYS A 615 6.30 -25.49 -2.15
CA LYS A 615 7.35 -24.47 -2.22
C LYS A 615 6.77 -23.15 -2.68
N ILE A 616 7.33 -22.05 -2.18
CA ILE A 616 6.88 -20.68 -2.43
C ILE A 616 8.12 -19.84 -2.71
N LEU A 617 8.02 -18.90 -3.64
CA LEU A 617 9.04 -17.89 -3.92
C LEU A 617 8.70 -16.61 -3.15
N VAL A 618 9.64 -16.16 -2.36
CA VAL A 618 9.61 -14.88 -1.64
C VAL A 618 10.91 -14.13 -1.92
N ASP A 619 11.16 -13.01 -1.28
CA ASP A 619 12.47 -12.37 -1.31
C ASP A 619 13.21 -12.55 0.04
N ASP A 620 14.46 -12.06 0.10
CA ASP A 620 15.32 -12.17 1.27
C ASP A 620 14.85 -11.35 2.48
N THR A 621 13.79 -10.56 2.34
CA THR A 621 13.12 -9.88 3.46
C THR A 621 12.19 -10.79 4.25
N PHE A 622 11.79 -11.93 3.67
CA PHE A 622 11.03 -12.95 4.40
C PHE A 622 11.90 -13.56 5.52
N ILE A 623 11.40 -13.54 6.73
CA ILE A 623 12.06 -14.16 7.89
C ILE A 623 11.47 -15.57 8.04
N PRO A 624 12.30 -16.63 8.01
CA PRO A 624 11.80 -18.00 8.21
C PRO A 624 11.00 -18.15 9.50
N VAL A 625 9.85 -18.77 9.40
CA VAL A 625 8.97 -19.01 10.54
C VAL A 625 9.63 -20.04 11.45
N PRO A 626 9.64 -19.84 12.78
CA PRO A 626 10.16 -20.85 13.69
C PRO A 626 9.40 -22.17 13.62
N GLU A 627 10.11 -23.25 13.82
CA GLU A 627 9.61 -24.63 13.86
C GLU A 627 8.29 -24.77 14.62
N ARG A 628 7.34 -25.49 14.02
CA ARG A 628 6.00 -25.77 14.57
C ARG A 628 5.12 -24.56 14.78
N LYS A 629 5.37 -23.50 14.06
CA LYS A 629 4.46 -22.34 14.00
C LYS A 629 3.84 -22.26 12.62
N ASN A 630 2.55 -22.07 12.59
CA ASN A 630 1.85 -21.88 11.32
C ASN A 630 2.19 -20.52 10.71
N ILE A 631 2.59 -20.51 9.43
CA ILE A 631 2.98 -19.30 8.69
C ILE A 631 1.91 -18.20 8.74
N ALA A 632 0.62 -18.53 8.76
CA ALA A 632 -0.45 -17.56 8.85
C ALA A 632 -0.56 -16.87 10.23
N ASN A 633 0.08 -17.40 11.26
CA ASN A 633 0.15 -16.74 12.57
C ASN A 633 1.23 -15.65 12.64
N GLU A 634 2.30 -15.82 11.86
CA GLU A 634 3.38 -14.84 11.76
C GLU A 634 3.11 -13.83 10.62
N TYR A 635 2.50 -14.29 9.54
CA TYR A 635 2.15 -13.52 8.35
C TYR A 635 0.63 -13.56 8.12
N LEU A 636 -0.08 -12.63 8.74
CA LEU A 636 -1.55 -12.62 8.79
C LEU A 636 -2.24 -12.55 7.42
N ARG A 637 -1.54 -12.07 6.38
CA ARG A 637 -2.05 -11.97 5.02
C ARG A 637 -1.92 -13.25 4.21
N PHE A 638 -1.19 -14.25 4.71
CA PHE A 638 -0.96 -15.49 3.96
C PHE A 638 -2.27 -16.20 3.58
N THR A 639 -3.23 -16.26 4.50
CA THR A 639 -4.53 -16.88 4.22
C THR A 639 -5.30 -16.11 3.15
N ASP A 640 -5.29 -14.79 3.18
CA ASP A 640 -5.94 -13.94 2.18
C ASP A 640 -5.28 -14.10 0.80
N TYR A 641 -3.95 -14.19 0.76
CA TYR A 641 -3.19 -14.50 -0.45
C TYR A 641 -3.60 -15.85 -1.04
N VAL A 642 -3.63 -16.92 -0.24
CA VAL A 642 -4.06 -18.27 -0.66
C VAL A 642 -5.46 -18.25 -1.27
N GLN A 643 -6.38 -17.48 -0.69
CA GLN A 643 -7.77 -17.38 -1.15
C GLN A 643 -7.97 -16.40 -2.31
N GLY A 644 -6.91 -15.72 -2.78
CA GLY A 644 -6.95 -14.75 -3.87
C GLY A 644 -7.64 -13.43 -3.50
N ALA A 645 -7.86 -13.18 -2.22
CA ALA A 645 -8.36 -11.90 -1.71
C ALA A 645 -7.26 -10.83 -1.70
N PHE A 646 -6.02 -11.25 -1.82
CA PHE A 646 -4.83 -10.41 -1.88
C PHE A 646 -4.21 -10.51 -3.27
N VAL A 647 -4.10 -9.39 -3.97
CA VAL A 647 -3.73 -9.37 -5.40
C VAL A 647 -2.22 -9.33 -5.61
N ASP A 648 -1.45 -9.15 -4.53
CA ASP A 648 -0.02 -8.95 -4.60
C ASP A 648 0.74 -10.11 -3.93
N ASP A 649 1.87 -10.48 -4.51
CA ASP A 649 2.65 -11.63 -4.07
C ASP A 649 3.49 -11.36 -2.81
N PHE A 650 3.40 -10.15 -2.22
CA PHE A 650 4.18 -9.74 -1.04
C PHE A 650 3.42 -9.90 0.29
N TRP A 651 2.68 -10.98 0.43
CA TRP A 651 1.91 -11.28 1.65
C TRP A 651 2.75 -11.36 2.94
N TRP A 652 4.06 -11.50 2.82
CA TRP A 652 4.99 -11.54 3.96
C TRP A 652 5.48 -10.15 4.42
N LYS A 653 5.05 -9.07 3.79
CA LYS A 653 5.47 -7.69 4.10
C LYS A 653 4.46 -6.92 4.89
#